data_1133881f47690ae577a1eb92f4e57b06
#
_entry.id   1133881f47690ae577a1eb92f4e57b06
#
_cell.length_a   1.000
_cell.length_b   1.000
_cell.length_c   1.000
_cell.angle_alpha   90.00
_cell.angle_beta   90.00
_cell.angle_gamma   90.00
#
_symmetry.space_group_name_H-M   'P 1'
#
loop_
_entity.id
_entity.type
_entity.pdbx_description
1 polymer ?
#
loop_
_entity_poly.entity_id
_entity_poly.type
_entity_poly.pdbx_seq_one_letter_code
_entity_poly.pdbx_strand_id
1 'polypeptide(L)'
;EGTSGFFVRGGGVDQNLILLDEAVVYNSGHILGFFSIFNPDALKKTTIYKGAMPANYGGRLSSVVDIQMKDGSNKHFGLDGGIGLVSSRLTAQGPIIKDKSSFIVSGRRTYAYDLARPFLKGSDFEGTNYFFYDLNAKINHKISDKDRIFFSGYFGRDLLNFSSAVRDANFGINYGNLTGTFRWNHIINDKLFMNTSIIYNNYDYTFESRDFGIDANITSGVADWNAKVDFGYSLTPHDIKFGINFIRHKLTPNVVDFMAADGGQDANLFGRSGVRYGNEYAIYALDEYRINSLFSVNVGIRATAYTLYGPYTSLITGQEFIQGEPVVTHYGIEPRLLGNYILSDESSFKAGFAITNQYLHMVTNSASSLPLEIWIPSTDRVLPQRGWQASMGYFQNFQDNQYEFSIEGYFRNFKNQIDYGENYVNDPTTELEEQFVFGNGIAYGLEFFLRKRKGNLTGWLSYTAARTERLFPEINNGRPYPALQDRPHDFSALLSYNLNPKWQLSAIFVYSSGTPITPIRGFFIVEQGVNYLFGNRNSQRMQPYHRLDFSATILPSKEKPNYESSWTIAVYNVYDNRNPLFQYYVPEQDEKTGQLNLEGRNVSFFPVIPSLTWNFSWKPKSAVEEAEMENKKAGGI
;
A
#
# COMPACT_ATOMS: atom_id res chain seq x y z
N GLU A 1 4.89 9.59 -6.42
CA GLU A 1 4.27 10.68 -5.63
C GLU A 1 2.79 10.81 -6.00
N GLY A 2 1.98 11.21 -5.02
CA GLY A 2 0.55 11.41 -5.21
C GLY A 2 -0.31 10.16 -5.10
N THR A 3 0.24 9.00 -4.79
CA THR A 3 -0.52 7.79 -4.47
C THR A 3 0.02 7.15 -3.20
N SER A 4 -0.88 6.76 -2.32
CA SER A 4 -0.54 6.01 -1.10
C SER A 4 -0.22 4.54 -1.39
N GLY A 5 -0.54 4.06 -2.59
CA GLY A 5 -0.36 2.68 -3.01
C GLY A 5 0.83 2.47 -3.91
N PHE A 6 1.17 1.22 -4.11
CA PHE A 6 2.18 0.80 -5.08
C PHE A 6 1.56 -0.17 -6.09
N PHE A 7 2.13 -0.15 -7.29
CA PHE A 7 1.69 -0.96 -8.40
C PHE A 7 2.70 -2.10 -8.60
N VAL A 8 2.22 -3.33 -8.69
CA VAL A 8 3.08 -4.49 -8.90
C VAL A 8 2.65 -5.21 -10.16
N ARG A 9 3.55 -5.33 -11.15
CA ARG A 9 3.32 -6.08 -12.39
C ARG A 9 1.98 -5.74 -13.04
N GLY A 10 1.67 -4.44 -13.16
CA GLY A 10 0.48 -3.92 -13.82
C GLY A 10 -0.83 -4.05 -13.04
N GLY A 11 -0.80 -4.56 -11.81
CA GLY A 11 -1.97 -4.54 -10.93
C GLY A 11 -2.24 -3.16 -10.35
N GLY A 12 -3.51 -2.86 -10.04
CA GLY A 12 -3.95 -1.65 -9.34
C GLY A 12 -3.53 -1.64 -7.87
N VAL A 13 -3.72 -0.50 -7.22
CA VAL A 13 -3.42 -0.34 -5.78
C VAL A 13 -4.21 -1.33 -4.94
N ASP A 14 -5.51 -1.48 -5.21
CA ASP A 14 -6.44 -2.39 -4.55
C ASP A 14 -6.13 -3.88 -4.79
N GLN A 15 -5.33 -4.17 -5.82
CA GLN A 15 -4.97 -5.53 -6.19
C GLN A 15 -3.74 -6.07 -5.43
N ASN A 16 -3.17 -5.28 -4.51
CA ASN A 16 -2.08 -5.68 -3.63
C ASN A 16 -2.62 -5.94 -2.21
N LEU A 17 -2.28 -7.09 -1.64
CA LEU A 17 -2.59 -7.42 -0.26
C LEU A 17 -1.44 -6.95 0.64
N ILE A 18 -1.70 -5.93 1.45
CA ILE A 18 -0.72 -5.41 2.40
C ILE A 18 -1.15 -5.84 3.80
N LEU A 19 -0.27 -6.56 4.48
CA LEU A 19 -0.52 -7.10 5.81
C LEU A 19 0.49 -6.57 6.81
N LEU A 20 0.01 -6.16 7.98
CA LEU A 20 0.83 -5.88 9.15
C LEU A 20 0.44 -6.83 10.29
N ASP A 21 1.32 -7.78 10.63
CA ASP A 21 1.01 -8.86 11.57
C ASP A 21 -0.35 -9.53 11.27
N GLU A 22 -0.57 -9.92 10.00
CA GLU A 22 -1.76 -10.56 9.41
C GLU A 22 -2.97 -9.63 9.19
N ALA A 23 -3.01 -8.44 9.79
CA ALA A 23 -4.07 -7.46 9.59
C ALA A 23 -3.95 -6.74 8.24
N VAL A 24 -5.05 -6.61 7.51
CA VAL A 24 -5.08 -5.89 6.22
C VAL A 24 -4.93 -4.39 6.46
N VAL A 25 -4.04 -3.77 5.70
CA VAL A 25 -3.87 -2.33 5.64
C VAL A 25 -4.40 -1.82 4.31
N TYR A 26 -5.47 -1.05 4.33
CA TYR A 26 -6.14 -0.55 3.12
C TYR A 26 -5.44 0.65 2.48
N ASN A 27 -4.84 1.51 3.29
CA ASN A 27 -4.02 2.62 2.82
C ASN A 27 -2.64 2.56 3.47
N SER A 28 -1.58 2.44 2.69
CA SER A 28 -0.21 2.20 3.16
C SER A 28 0.68 3.45 3.23
N GLY A 29 0.11 4.64 2.97
CA GLY A 29 0.87 5.88 2.90
C GLY A 29 0.27 7.05 3.65
N HIS A 30 1.14 7.87 4.23
CA HIS A 30 0.84 9.21 4.72
C HIS A 30 1.21 10.25 3.66
N ILE A 31 0.60 11.44 3.72
CA ILE A 31 0.85 12.57 2.79
C ILE A 31 0.79 12.08 1.33
N LEU A 32 -0.34 11.53 0.92
CA LEU A 32 -0.52 11.09 -0.47
C LEU A 32 0.63 10.17 -0.95
N GLY A 33 1.11 9.29 -0.06
CA GLY A 33 2.17 8.33 -0.37
C GLY A 33 3.62 8.84 -0.21
N PHE A 34 3.82 10.02 0.35
CA PHE A 34 5.16 10.53 0.60
C PHE A 34 5.89 9.78 1.73
N PHE A 35 5.18 9.46 2.81
CA PHE A 35 5.67 8.61 3.88
C PHE A 35 4.94 7.28 3.92
N SER A 36 5.68 6.20 4.14
CA SER A 36 5.07 4.91 4.48
C SER A 36 4.47 4.97 5.89
N ILE A 37 3.32 4.33 6.11
CA ILE A 37 2.76 4.14 7.46
C ILE A 37 3.61 3.21 8.33
N PHE A 38 4.49 2.43 7.72
CA PHE A 38 5.31 1.44 8.42
C PHE A 38 6.52 2.10 9.06
N ASN A 39 6.54 2.15 10.39
CA ASN A 39 7.69 2.67 11.16
C ASN A 39 8.82 1.63 11.18
N PRO A 40 10.01 1.91 10.58
CA PRO A 40 11.11 0.95 10.48
C PRO A 40 11.58 0.42 11.85
N ASP A 41 11.48 1.24 12.91
CA ASP A 41 11.94 0.85 14.24
C ASP A 41 11.10 -0.29 14.83
N ALA A 42 9.81 -0.41 14.43
CA ALA A 42 8.88 -1.45 14.87
C ALA A 42 8.92 -2.72 14.00
N LEU A 43 9.55 -2.68 12.81
CA LEU A 43 9.50 -3.79 11.86
C LEU A 43 10.62 -4.80 12.06
N LYS A 44 10.26 -6.09 11.91
CA LYS A 44 11.18 -7.23 11.95
C LYS A 44 11.53 -7.72 10.55
N LYS A 45 10.53 -7.89 9.69
CA LYS A 45 10.67 -8.49 8.37
C LYS A 45 9.56 -8.01 7.44
N THR A 46 9.92 -7.81 6.17
CA THR A 46 8.98 -7.60 5.07
C THR A 46 9.22 -8.66 4.01
N THR A 47 8.18 -9.35 3.61
CA THR A 47 8.21 -10.35 2.54
C THR A 47 7.26 -9.92 1.43
N ILE A 48 7.75 -9.90 0.19
CA ILE A 48 6.98 -9.52 -0.99
C ILE A 48 6.84 -10.72 -1.91
N TYR A 49 5.61 -11.11 -2.22
CA TYR A 49 5.27 -12.13 -3.21
C TYR A 49 4.71 -11.43 -4.45
N LYS A 50 5.52 -11.34 -5.52
CA LYS A 50 5.14 -10.66 -6.78
C LYS A 50 4.47 -11.59 -7.80
N GLY A 51 4.66 -12.89 -7.65
CA GLY A 51 4.25 -13.91 -8.59
C GLY A 51 3.22 -14.88 -8.02
N ALA A 52 3.50 -16.18 -8.10
CA ALA A 52 2.68 -17.23 -7.50
C ALA A 52 2.71 -17.11 -5.97
N MET A 53 1.78 -16.34 -5.41
CA MET A 53 1.64 -16.20 -3.97
C MET A 53 1.15 -17.52 -3.34
N PRO A 54 1.61 -17.90 -2.13
CA PRO A 54 1.14 -19.09 -1.41
C PRO A 54 -0.38 -19.10 -1.20
N ALA A 55 -1.01 -20.29 -1.17
CA ALA A 55 -2.47 -20.45 -1.13
C ALA A 55 -3.14 -19.96 0.17
N ASN A 56 -2.38 -19.78 1.25
CA ASN A 56 -2.87 -19.15 2.49
C ASN A 56 -3.19 -17.66 2.35
N TYR A 57 -2.72 -16.99 1.28
CA TYR A 57 -3.10 -15.62 0.93
C TYR A 57 -4.15 -15.61 -0.18
N GLY A 58 -5.07 -14.65 -0.17
CA GLY A 58 -6.13 -14.52 -1.18
C GLY A 58 -6.80 -13.16 -1.15
N GLY A 59 -7.87 -13.02 -1.96
CA GLY A 59 -8.69 -11.80 -2.01
C GLY A 59 -8.05 -10.62 -2.74
N ARG A 60 -6.88 -10.79 -3.37
CA ARG A 60 -6.20 -9.77 -4.20
C ARG A 60 -5.55 -10.41 -5.41
N LEU A 61 -5.42 -9.65 -6.51
CA LEU A 61 -4.96 -10.20 -7.79
C LEU A 61 -3.45 -10.07 -8.01
N SER A 62 -2.77 -9.10 -7.40
CA SER A 62 -1.44 -8.70 -7.83
C SER A 62 -0.31 -9.25 -6.98
N SER A 63 -0.17 -8.78 -5.77
CA SER A 63 0.95 -9.13 -4.90
C SER A 63 0.51 -9.26 -3.45
N VAL A 64 1.39 -9.84 -2.64
CA VAL A 64 1.26 -9.80 -1.18
C VAL A 64 2.49 -9.17 -0.59
N VAL A 65 2.29 -8.20 0.30
CA VAL A 65 3.32 -7.60 1.14
C VAL A 65 3.02 -7.96 2.58
N ASP A 66 3.73 -8.95 3.11
CA ASP A 66 3.58 -9.44 4.48
C ASP A 66 4.64 -8.78 5.35
N ILE A 67 4.20 -7.94 6.29
CA ILE A 67 5.03 -7.14 7.19
C ILE A 67 4.83 -7.63 8.61
N GLN A 68 5.92 -8.05 9.25
CA GLN A 68 5.92 -8.55 10.60
C GLN A 68 6.58 -7.54 11.54
N MET A 69 5.91 -7.23 12.65
CA MET A 69 6.44 -6.40 13.71
C MET A 69 7.44 -7.16 14.59
N LYS A 70 8.40 -6.42 15.16
CA LYS A 70 9.27 -6.94 16.23
C LYS A 70 8.43 -7.38 17.43
N ASP A 71 8.89 -8.40 18.14
CA ASP A 71 8.22 -8.90 19.35
C ASP A 71 8.60 -8.09 20.62
N GLY A 72 9.61 -7.21 20.52
CA GLY A 72 10.25 -6.57 21.66
C GLY A 72 11.22 -7.52 22.38
N SER A 73 12.10 -6.96 23.20
CA SER A 73 13.06 -7.73 24.00
C SER A 73 12.38 -8.31 25.25
N ASN A 74 12.52 -9.60 25.48
CA ASN A 74 12.09 -10.23 26.74
C ASN A 74 13.17 -10.26 27.83
N LYS A 75 14.37 -9.76 27.54
CA LYS A 75 15.52 -9.73 28.47
C LYS A 75 15.75 -8.32 29.05
N HIS A 76 15.77 -7.30 28.18
CA HIS A 76 16.19 -5.93 28.54
C HIS A 76 15.27 -4.87 27.95
N PHE A 77 15.18 -3.74 28.63
CA PHE A 77 14.58 -2.54 28.09
C PHE A 77 15.45 -1.93 26.99
N GLY A 78 14.86 -1.29 26.01
CA GLY A 78 15.53 -0.55 24.95
C GLY A 78 14.68 0.64 24.51
N LEU A 79 15.36 1.70 24.07
CA LEU A 79 14.73 2.91 23.57
C LEU A 79 15.46 3.32 22.28
N ASP A 80 14.73 3.38 21.17
CA ASP A 80 15.20 3.83 19.87
C ASP A 80 14.40 5.06 19.45
N GLY A 81 15.03 6.03 18.80
CA GLY A 81 14.28 7.20 18.36
C GLY A 81 15.00 8.08 17.36
N GLY A 82 14.28 9.05 16.85
CA GLY A 82 14.81 10.09 15.97
C GLY A 82 14.01 11.37 16.09
N ILE A 83 14.70 12.49 16.19
CA ILE A 83 14.12 13.84 16.22
C ILE A 83 14.65 14.58 14.99
N GLY A 84 13.77 14.90 14.07
CA GLY A 84 14.10 15.57 12.81
C GLY A 84 13.30 16.84 12.58
N LEU A 85 13.63 17.59 11.53
CA LEU A 85 12.87 18.79 11.15
C LEU A 85 11.48 18.47 10.63
N VAL A 86 11.29 17.28 10.05
CA VAL A 86 10.02 16.89 9.42
C VAL A 86 9.14 16.11 10.38
N SER A 87 9.73 15.16 11.10
CA SER A 87 9.00 14.26 12.00
C SER A 87 9.88 13.77 13.13
N SER A 88 9.25 13.34 14.22
CA SER A 88 9.90 12.60 15.30
C SER A 88 9.30 11.22 15.46
N ARG A 89 10.12 10.28 15.90
CA ARG A 89 9.73 8.92 16.23
C ARG A 89 10.39 8.45 17.52
N LEU A 90 9.68 7.59 18.25
CA LEU A 90 10.16 6.99 19.48
C LEU A 90 9.65 5.56 19.59
N THR A 91 10.53 4.63 19.92
CA THR A 91 10.23 3.22 20.11
C THR A 91 10.78 2.76 21.44
N ALA A 92 9.91 2.23 22.29
CA ALA A 92 10.28 1.63 23.57
C ALA A 92 9.95 0.13 23.55
N GLN A 93 10.85 -0.69 24.05
CA GLN A 93 10.67 -2.13 24.14
C GLN A 93 11.25 -2.71 25.41
N GLY A 94 10.74 -3.85 25.87
CA GLY A 94 11.29 -4.49 27.05
C GLY A 94 10.48 -5.67 27.56
N PRO A 95 10.97 -6.36 28.62
CA PRO A 95 10.24 -7.42 29.27
C PRO A 95 9.08 -6.89 30.12
N ILE A 96 7.92 -7.56 30.02
CA ILE A 96 6.85 -7.46 31.03
C ILE A 96 7.17 -8.47 32.14
N ILE A 97 7.48 -9.70 31.75
CA ILE A 97 7.99 -10.75 32.62
C ILE A 97 9.26 -11.28 31.95
N LYS A 98 10.42 -11.17 32.61
CA LYS A 98 11.71 -11.59 32.07
C LYS A 98 11.61 -13.03 31.53
N ASP A 99 12.12 -13.23 30.31
CA ASP A 99 12.18 -14.48 29.55
C ASP A 99 10.81 -15.08 29.16
N LYS A 100 9.66 -14.48 29.57
CA LYS A 100 8.32 -14.97 29.28
C LYS A 100 7.50 -14.03 28.41
N SER A 101 7.54 -12.73 28.68
CA SER A 101 6.71 -11.77 27.94
C SER A 101 7.46 -10.49 27.67
N SER A 102 7.16 -9.89 26.52
CA SER A 102 7.75 -8.61 26.11
C SER A 102 6.72 -7.71 25.45
N PHE A 103 7.05 -6.43 25.40
CA PHE A 103 6.31 -5.44 24.67
C PHE A 103 7.21 -4.63 23.74
N ILE A 104 6.64 -4.05 22.72
CA ILE A 104 7.18 -2.95 21.93
C ILE A 104 6.06 -1.95 21.66
N VAL A 105 6.36 -0.68 21.80
CA VAL A 105 5.48 0.44 21.46
C VAL A 105 6.30 1.45 20.68
N SER A 106 5.80 1.86 19.53
CA SER A 106 6.47 2.80 18.65
C SER A 106 5.50 3.86 18.16
N GLY A 107 5.82 5.12 18.36
CA GLY A 107 5.02 6.26 17.89
C GLY A 107 5.82 7.17 16.98
N ARG A 108 5.14 7.81 16.03
CA ARG A 108 5.69 8.80 15.11
C ARG A 108 4.66 9.92 14.88
N ARG A 109 5.15 11.16 14.71
CA ARG A 109 4.35 12.33 14.32
C ARG A 109 5.15 13.25 13.42
N THR A 110 4.49 13.84 12.41
CA THR A 110 5.03 14.96 11.65
C THR A 110 4.59 16.29 12.24
N TYR A 111 5.44 17.30 12.08
CA TYR A 111 5.19 18.69 12.49
C TYR A 111 5.89 19.69 11.57
N ALA A 112 6.30 19.26 10.37
CA ALA A 112 6.96 20.14 9.41
C ALA A 112 6.13 21.37 9.10
N TYR A 113 4.81 21.23 9.02
CA TYR A 113 3.88 22.32 8.77
C TYR A 113 3.80 23.27 9.96
N ASP A 114 3.82 22.76 11.20
CA ASP A 114 3.86 23.58 12.40
C ASP A 114 5.10 24.48 12.43
N LEU A 115 6.26 23.96 11.97
CA LEU A 115 7.51 24.72 11.85
C LEU A 115 7.50 25.70 10.66
N ALA A 116 6.82 25.36 9.57
CA ALA A 116 6.70 26.21 8.39
C ALA A 116 5.68 27.37 8.57
N ARG A 117 4.73 27.25 9.49
CA ARG A 117 3.62 28.18 9.72
C ARG A 117 4.03 29.66 9.80
N PRO A 118 5.11 30.05 10.52
CA PRO A 118 5.53 31.45 10.55
C PRO A 118 5.92 32.03 9.17
N PHE A 119 6.40 31.17 8.26
CA PHE A 119 6.83 31.55 6.91
C PHE A 119 5.68 31.55 5.89
N LEU A 120 4.53 30.96 6.23
CA LEU A 120 3.33 30.92 5.39
C LEU A 120 2.37 32.08 5.67
N LYS A 121 2.66 32.87 6.70
CA LYS A 121 1.85 34.03 7.08
C LYS A 121 1.80 35.06 5.93
N GLY A 122 0.58 35.45 5.53
CA GLY A 122 0.34 36.36 4.41
C GLY A 122 0.39 35.68 3.03
N SER A 123 0.55 34.35 2.94
CA SER A 123 0.42 33.60 1.69
C SER A 123 -0.97 32.97 1.58
N ASP A 124 -1.31 32.46 0.38
CA ASP A 124 -2.56 31.71 0.11
C ASP A 124 -2.71 30.45 0.95
N PHE A 125 -1.64 30.03 1.63
CA PHE A 125 -1.59 28.83 2.46
C PHE A 125 -1.61 29.11 3.96
N GLU A 126 -1.85 30.36 4.40
CA GLU A 126 -1.77 30.77 5.81
C GLU A 126 -2.68 29.94 6.74
N GLY A 127 -3.88 29.57 6.28
CA GLY A 127 -4.85 28.77 7.03
C GLY A 127 -4.68 27.25 6.87
N THR A 128 -3.75 26.81 6.03
CA THR A 128 -3.56 25.37 5.78
C THR A 128 -2.85 24.72 6.97
N ASN A 129 -3.17 23.48 7.27
CA ASN A 129 -2.49 22.67 8.26
C ASN A 129 -2.44 21.22 7.80
N TYR A 130 -1.27 20.58 7.97
CA TYR A 130 -1.11 19.16 7.70
C TYR A 130 -0.22 18.49 8.75
N PHE A 131 -0.70 17.39 9.31
CA PHE A 131 0.12 16.48 10.11
C PHE A 131 -0.42 15.06 10.04
N PHE A 132 0.46 14.09 10.29
CA PHE A 132 0.06 12.72 10.59
C PHE A 132 0.69 12.24 11.89
N TYR A 133 0.09 11.23 12.47
CA TYR A 133 0.65 10.47 13.58
C TYR A 133 0.32 8.99 13.42
N ASP A 134 1.21 8.15 13.93
CA ASP A 134 1.00 6.71 14.00
C ASP A 134 1.53 6.11 15.30
N LEU A 135 0.90 5.03 15.69
CA LEU A 135 1.24 4.22 16.86
C LEU A 135 1.22 2.74 16.47
N ASN A 136 2.30 2.05 16.79
CA ASN A 136 2.42 0.59 16.68
C ASN A 136 2.61 0.03 18.09
N ALA A 137 1.91 -1.05 18.43
CA ALA A 137 2.08 -1.72 19.70
C ALA A 137 1.99 -3.24 19.52
N LYS A 138 2.86 -3.98 20.21
CA LYS A 138 2.80 -5.44 20.25
C LYS A 138 3.21 -5.96 21.62
N ILE A 139 2.45 -6.92 22.10
CA ILE A 139 2.72 -7.67 23.32
C ILE A 139 2.74 -9.15 22.97
N ASN A 140 3.65 -9.89 23.57
CA ASN A 140 3.65 -11.34 23.48
C ASN A 140 3.87 -11.98 24.85
N HIS A 141 3.29 -13.16 25.03
CA HIS A 141 3.43 -13.92 26.26
C HIS A 141 3.56 -15.42 25.96
N LYS A 142 4.61 -16.03 26.49
CA LYS A 142 4.80 -17.48 26.49
C LYS A 142 4.07 -18.07 27.69
N ILE A 143 2.93 -18.72 27.45
CA ILE A 143 2.11 -19.39 28.46
C ILE A 143 2.79 -20.68 28.89
N SER A 144 3.22 -21.48 27.89
CA SER A 144 3.92 -22.76 28.07
C SER A 144 4.97 -22.94 26.97
N ASP A 145 5.68 -24.07 26.96
CA ASP A 145 6.60 -24.39 25.85
C ASP A 145 5.84 -24.68 24.54
N LYS A 146 4.55 -24.98 24.63
CA LYS A 146 3.68 -25.25 23.48
C LYS A 146 2.77 -24.08 23.11
N ASP A 147 2.57 -23.12 24.01
CA ASP A 147 1.57 -22.06 23.84
C ASP A 147 2.17 -20.69 23.95
N ARG A 148 1.95 -19.86 22.93
CA ARG A 148 2.33 -18.47 22.90
C ARG A 148 1.22 -17.62 22.33
N ILE A 149 0.91 -16.53 22.99
CA ILE A 149 -0.08 -15.54 22.54
C ILE A 149 0.60 -14.23 22.17
N PHE A 150 0.00 -13.56 21.18
CA PHE A 150 0.42 -12.25 20.71
C PHE A 150 -0.80 -11.34 20.61
N PHE A 151 -0.58 -10.10 20.96
CA PHE A 151 -1.52 -9.03 20.68
C PHE A 151 -0.74 -7.89 20.00
N SER A 152 -1.14 -7.53 18.78
CA SER A 152 -0.52 -6.43 18.02
C SER A 152 -1.58 -5.49 17.50
N GLY A 153 -1.22 -4.22 17.31
CA GLY A 153 -2.10 -3.20 16.79
C GLY A 153 -1.35 -2.04 16.14
N TYR A 154 -2.02 -1.41 15.22
CA TYR A 154 -1.59 -0.19 14.55
C TYR A 154 -2.74 0.81 14.56
N PHE A 155 -2.42 2.07 14.78
CA PHE A 155 -3.32 3.19 14.62
C PHE A 155 -2.57 4.34 13.96
N GLY A 156 -3.11 4.88 12.87
CA GLY A 156 -2.54 6.03 12.19
C GLY A 156 -3.59 6.89 11.55
N ARG A 157 -3.37 8.21 11.57
CA ARG A 157 -4.27 9.23 11.01
C ARG A 157 -3.49 10.32 10.30
N ASP A 158 -4.03 10.75 9.18
CA ASP A 158 -3.63 11.95 8.43
C ASP A 158 -4.73 12.99 8.53
N LEU A 159 -4.33 14.23 8.84
CA LEU A 159 -5.22 15.37 8.90
C LEU A 159 -4.67 16.49 8.02
N LEU A 160 -5.40 16.81 6.97
CA LEU A 160 -5.14 17.94 6.09
C LEU A 160 -6.33 18.91 6.19
N ASN A 161 -6.09 20.12 6.58
CA ASN A 161 -7.05 21.23 6.48
C ASN A 161 -6.45 22.29 5.56
N PHE A 162 -7.09 22.54 4.46
CA PHE A 162 -6.73 23.59 3.53
C PHE A 162 -7.69 24.76 3.71
N SER A 163 -7.14 25.95 3.83
CA SER A 163 -7.92 27.20 3.88
C SER A 163 -7.24 28.23 3.00
N SER A 164 -7.97 28.83 2.08
CA SER A 164 -7.51 29.90 1.21
C SER A 164 -8.39 31.13 1.36
N ALA A 165 -7.85 32.19 1.95
CA ALA A 165 -8.54 33.47 2.08
C ALA A 165 -8.80 34.15 0.73
N VAL A 166 -7.99 33.86 -0.31
CA VAL A 166 -8.10 34.46 -1.65
C VAL A 166 -9.20 33.81 -2.47
N ARG A 167 -9.51 32.49 -2.21
CA ARG A 167 -10.48 31.72 -3.00
C ARG A 167 -11.75 31.41 -2.24
N ASP A 168 -11.87 31.83 -0.98
CA ASP A 168 -12.97 31.49 -0.06
C ASP A 168 -13.28 29.99 -0.04
N ALA A 169 -12.22 29.17 -0.22
CA ALA A 169 -12.31 27.73 -0.27
C ALA A 169 -11.69 27.12 0.97
N ASN A 170 -12.47 26.31 1.68
CA ASN A 170 -12.02 25.55 2.83
C ASN A 170 -12.36 24.08 2.63
N PHE A 171 -11.37 23.20 2.69
CA PHE A 171 -11.61 21.76 2.72
C PHE A 171 -10.71 21.03 3.71
N GLY A 172 -11.24 19.96 4.26
CA GLY A 172 -10.54 19.06 5.16
C GLY A 172 -10.52 17.63 4.63
N ILE A 173 -9.41 16.94 4.84
CA ILE A 173 -9.30 15.48 4.58
C ILE A 173 -8.74 14.84 5.84
N ASN A 174 -9.47 13.86 6.37
CA ASN A 174 -9.03 13.04 7.46
C ASN A 174 -9.17 11.58 7.06
N TYR A 175 -8.07 10.82 7.10
CA TYR A 175 -8.10 9.40 6.77
C TYR A 175 -7.10 8.60 7.60
N GLY A 176 -7.33 7.29 7.74
CA GLY A 176 -6.37 6.46 8.44
C GLY A 176 -6.79 5.02 8.61
N ASN A 177 -5.92 4.24 9.25
CA ASN A 177 -6.15 2.84 9.54
C ASN A 177 -6.08 2.58 11.05
N LEU A 178 -6.94 1.66 11.50
CA LEU A 178 -6.85 1.00 12.79
C LEU A 178 -6.81 -0.50 12.55
N THR A 179 -5.80 -1.19 13.10
CA THR A 179 -5.73 -2.65 13.05
C THR A 179 -5.47 -3.24 14.43
N GLY A 180 -6.02 -4.42 14.66
CA GLY A 180 -5.76 -5.19 15.87
C GLY A 180 -5.74 -6.68 15.55
N THR A 181 -4.71 -7.40 16.01
CA THR A 181 -4.56 -8.85 15.82
C THR A 181 -4.32 -9.51 17.16
N PHE A 182 -5.17 -10.46 17.52
CA PHE A 182 -4.89 -11.45 18.53
C PHE A 182 -4.50 -12.75 17.84
N ARG A 183 -3.35 -13.34 18.20
CA ARG A 183 -2.87 -14.59 17.64
C ARG A 183 -2.44 -15.54 18.75
N TRP A 184 -2.89 -16.79 18.67
CA TRP A 184 -2.48 -17.90 19.50
C TRP A 184 -1.74 -18.94 18.67
N ASN A 185 -0.47 -19.18 19.02
CA ASN A 185 0.35 -20.22 18.44
C ASN A 185 0.34 -21.41 19.40
N HIS A 186 0.00 -22.60 18.89
CA HIS A 186 -0.03 -23.84 19.65
C HIS A 186 0.76 -24.95 18.95
N ILE A 187 1.71 -25.55 19.65
CA ILE A 187 2.48 -26.72 19.19
C ILE A 187 1.72 -27.97 19.62
N ILE A 188 1.03 -28.62 18.68
CA ILE A 188 0.27 -29.83 18.95
C ILE A 188 1.22 -31.01 19.22
N ASN A 189 2.22 -31.17 18.33
CA ASN A 189 3.33 -32.10 18.47
C ASN A 189 4.54 -31.64 17.64
N ASP A 190 5.62 -32.43 17.61
CA ASP A 190 6.89 -32.07 16.95
C ASP A 190 6.77 -31.80 15.43
N LYS A 191 5.67 -32.23 14.79
CA LYS A 191 5.44 -32.07 13.35
C LYS A 191 4.29 -31.15 13.02
N LEU A 192 3.37 -30.90 13.95
CA LEU A 192 2.13 -30.17 13.72
C LEU A 192 2.01 -29.00 14.67
N PHE A 193 1.90 -27.80 14.12
CA PHE A 193 1.58 -26.60 14.86
C PHE A 193 0.33 -25.92 14.30
N MET A 194 -0.30 -25.09 15.11
CA MET A 194 -1.51 -24.34 14.78
C MET A 194 -1.33 -22.86 15.13
N ASN A 195 -1.82 -22.00 14.26
CA ASN A 195 -2.02 -20.59 14.52
C ASN A 195 -3.52 -20.27 14.42
N THR A 196 -4.06 -19.65 15.45
CA THR A 196 -5.43 -19.12 15.44
C THR A 196 -5.34 -17.61 15.59
N SER A 197 -5.93 -16.86 14.67
CA SER A 197 -5.92 -15.42 14.67
C SER A 197 -7.32 -14.84 14.60
N ILE A 198 -7.57 -13.80 15.41
CA ILE A 198 -8.75 -12.93 15.32
C ILE A 198 -8.23 -11.53 15.03
N ILE A 199 -8.73 -10.93 13.95
CA ILE A 199 -8.21 -9.70 13.42
C ILE A 199 -9.35 -8.71 13.20
N TYR A 200 -9.12 -7.46 13.56
CA TYR A 200 -9.99 -6.34 13.24
C TYR A 200 -9.22 -5.31 12.44
N ASN A 201 -9.82 -4.82 11.36
CA ASN A 201 -9.30 -3.74 10.53
C ASN A 201 -10.38 -2.69 10.35
N ASN A 202 -10.01 -1.44 10.37
CA ASN A 202 -10.86 -0.32 9.98
C ASN A 202 -10.02 0.69 9.19
N TYR A 203 -10.48 1.04 8.02
CA TYR A 203 -10.00 2.16 7.23
C TYR A 203 -11.18 3.07 6.94
N ASP A 204 -11.03 4.34 7.21
CA ASP A 204 -12.01 5.36 6.88
C ASP A 204 -11.32 6.64 6.39
N TYR A 205 -12.02 7.36 5.55
CA TYR A 205 -11.71 8.74 5.25
C TYR A 205 -12.97 9.61 5.33
N THR A 206 -12.75 10.89 5.67
CA THR A 206 -13.75 11.95 5.62
C THR A 206 -13.18 13.11 4.82
N PHE A 207 -13.93 13.57 3.85
CA PHE A 207 -13.65 14.80 3.12
C PHE A 207 -14.75 15.81 3.49
N GLU A 208 -14.33 16.96 3.98
CA GLU A 208 -15.19 18.08 4.32
C GLU A 208 -14.89 19.25 3.39
N SER A 209 -15.90 19.86 2.83
CA SER A 209 -15.76 21.10 2.03
C SER A 209 -16.78 22.12 2.47
N ARG A 210 -16.32 23.34 2.64
CA ARG A 210 -17.14 24.53 2.90
C ARG A 210 -16.89 25.51 1.78
N ASP A 211 -17.81 25.60 0.86
CA ASP A 211 -17.70 26.47 -0.28
C ASP A 211 -19.08 27.09 -0.61
N PHE A 212 -19.12 28.37 -0.91
CA PHE A 212 -20.34 29.11 -1.30
C PHE A 212 -21.57 28.90 -0.39
N GLY A 213 -21.36 28.71 0.92
CA GLY A 213 -22.45 28.51 1.88
C GLY A 213 -23.06 27.12 1.89
N ILE A 214 -22.37 26.12 1.32
CA ILE A 214 -22.73 24.70 1.37
C ILE A 214 -21.63 23.94 2.10
N ASP A 215 -21.98 23.24 3.17
CA ASP A 215 -21.13 22.29 3.85
C ASP A 215 -21.36 20.90 3.25
N ALA A 216 -20.35 20.33 2.61
CA ALA A 216 -20.38 18.98 2.08
C ALA A 216 -19.47 18.08 2.92
N ASN A 217 -19.99 16.94 3.36
CA ASN A 217 -19.24 15.93 4.08
C ASN A 217 -19.36 14.58 3.35
N ILE A 218 -18.22 14.05 2.90
CA ILE A 218 -18.15 12.74 2.22
C ILE A 218 -17.38 11.78 3.12
N THR A 219 -18.03 10.70 3.54
CA THR A 219 -17.41 9.64 4.33
C THR A 219 -17.41 8.33 3.57
N SER A 220 -16.27 7.64 3.59
CA SER A 220 -16.15 6.28 3.05
C SER A 220 -15.22 5.43 3.89
N GLY A 221 -15.38 4.10 3.84
CA GLY A 221 -14.53 3.22 4.60
C GLY A 221 -14.82 1.73 4.46
N VAL A 222 -13.91 0.93 5.03
CA VAL A 222 -14.00 -0.54 5.11
C VAL A 222 -13.65 -0.97 6.53
N ALA A 223 -14.53 -1.75 7.15
CA ALA A 223 -14.26 -2.38 8.44
C ALA A 223 -14.45 -3.90 8.33
N ASP A 224 -13.45 -4.65 8.80
CA ASP A 224 -13.42 -6.11 8.72
C ASP A 224 -13.23 -6.76 10.08
N TRP A 225 -13.93 -7.88 10.26
CA TRP A 225 -13.59 -8.89 11.25
C TRP A 225 -13.12 -10.15 10.53
N ASN A 226 -11.94 -10.63 10.88
CA ASN A 226 -11.33 -11.82 10.27
C ASN A 226 -11.00 -12.85 11.36
N ALA A 227 -11.44 -14.10 11.14
CA ALA A 227 -11.09 -15.24 11.95
C ALA A 227 -10.37 -16.27 11.08
N LYS A 228 -9.17 -16.68 11.49
CA LYS A 228 -8.30 -17.54 10.70
C LYS A 228 -7.69 -18.64 11.56
N VAL A 229 -7.63 -19.86 11.01
CA VAL A 229 -6.92 -20.99 11.62
C VAL A 229 -6.01 -21.61 10.57
N ASP A 230 -4.72 -21.61 10.85
CA ASP A 230 -3.65 -22.15 10.01
C ASP A 230 -3.01 -23.35 10.70
N PHE A 231 -2.79 -24.43 9.96
CA PHE A 231 -2.02 -25.58 10.40
C PHE A 231 -0.76 -25.71 9.55
N GLY A 232 0.37 -26.00 10.19
CA GLY A 232 1.63 -26.36 9.54
C GLY A 232 2.01 -27.78 9.95
N TYR A 233 2.19 -28.65 8.95
CA TYR A 233 2.57 -30.04 9.15
C TYR A 233 3.87 -30.35 8.40
N SER A 234 4.97 -30.50 9.13
CA SER A 234 6.29 -30.78 8.57
C SER A 234 6.56 -32.29 8.60
N LEU A 235 6.64 -32.86 7.40
CA LEU A 235 6.93 -34.30 7.17
C LEU A 235 7.92 -34.38 6.00
N THR A 236 9.21 -34.35 6.29
CA THR A 236 10.24 -34.45 5.23
C THR A 236 9.96 -35.62 4.28
N PRO A 237 9.88 -35.43 2.94
CA PRO A 237 10.26 -34.18 2.20
C PRO A 237 9.13 -33.16 1.98
N HIS A 238 8.00 -33.27 2.65
CA HIS A 238 6.81 -32.40 2.54
C HIS A 238 6.77 -31.36 3.67
N ASP A 239 6.35 -30.14 3.34
CA ASP A 239 5.96 -29.08 4.28
C ASP A 239 4.55 -28.59 3.91
N ILE A 240 3.55 -29.17 4.58
CA ILE A 240 2.14 -28.98 4.24
C ILE A 240 1.57 -27.88 5.13
N LYS A 241 0.88 -26.92 4.51
CA LYS A 241 0.08 -25.91 5.21
C LYS A 241 -1.36 -25.99 4.74
N PHE A 242 -2.30 -25.92 5.67
CA PHE A 242 -3.72 -25.90 5.37
C PHE A 242 -4.46 -25.07 6.41
N GLY A 243 -5.63 -24.59 6.05
CA GLY A 243 -6.39 -23.76 6.99
C GLY A 243 -7.69 -23.26 6.43
N ILE A 244 -8.37 -22.50 7.27
CA ILE A 244 -9.64 -21.84 6.97
C ILE A 244 -9.53 -20.36 7.30
N ASN A 245 -10.24 -19.54 6.56
CA ASN A 245 -10.33 -18.11 6.79
C ASN A 245 -11.78 -17.63 6.59
N PHE A 246 -12.27 -16.82 7.52
CA PHE A 246 -13.56 -16.16 7.45
C PHE A 246 -13.37 -14.68 7.66
N ILE A 247 -13.93 -13.86 6.74
CA ILE A 247 -13.89 -12.40 6.85
C ILE A 247 -15.31 -11.86 6.71
N ARG A 248 -15.73 -11.03 7.66
CA ARG A 248 -16.94 -10.24 7.56
C ARG A 248 -16.57 -8.80 7.25
N HIS A 249 -17.02 -8.32 6.10
CA HIS A 249 -16.82 -6.98 5.59
C HIS A 249 -18.01 -6.08 5.89
N LYS A 250 -17.73 -4.85 6.29
CA LYS A 250 -18.69 -3.73 6.31
C LYS A 250 -18.06 -2.62 5.46
N LEU A 251 -18.67 -2.30 4.33
CA LEU A 251 -18.24 -1.22 3.45
C LEU A 251 -19.21 -0.06 3.58
N THR A 252 -18.65 1.14 3.69
CA THR A 252 -19.36 2.40 3.63
C THR A 252 -18.89 3.09 2.35
N PRO A 253 -19.55 2.83 1.19
CA PRO A 253 -19.23 3.57 -0.02
C PRO A 253 -19.72 5.01 0.19
N ASN A 254 -19.14 5.96 -0.50
CA ASN A 254 -19.37 7.40 -0.35
C ASN A 254 -20.76 7.78 0.20
N VAL A 255 -20.83 8.10 1.47
CA VAL A 255 -22.00 8.74 2.07
C VAL A 255 -21.76 10.25 1.99
N VAL A 256 -22.65 10.94 1.30
CA VAL A 256 -22.56 12.40 1.08
C VAL A 256 -23.66 13.07 1.88
N ASP A 257 -23.25 13.89 2.85
CA ASP A 257 -24.17 14.72 3.64
C ASP A 257 -23.95 16.18 3.22
N PHE A 258 -25.02 16.87 2.85
CA PHE A 258 -25.02 18.29 2.56
C PHE A 258 -25.84 19.03 3.63
N MET A 259 -25.26 20.10 4.18
CA MET A 259 -25.94 21.02 5.07
C MET A 259 -25.91 22.42 4.48
N ALA A 260 -27.05 23.10 4.43
CA ALA A 260 -27.05 24.53 4.12
C ALA A 260 -26.48 25.30 5.31
N ALA A 261 -25.55 26.24 5.08
CA ALA A 261 -24.86 26.99 6.13
C ALA A 261 -25.78 27.85 7.01
N ASP A 262 -27.04 28.10 6.59
CA ASP A 262 -28.04 28.86 7.28
C ASP A 262 -29.00 28.01 8.14
N GLY A 263 -28.70 26.73 8.38
CA GLY A 263 -29.50 25.85 9.24
C GLY A 263 -30.84 25.42 8.64
N GLY A 264 -31.02 25.55 7.34
CA GLY A 264 -32.12 24.95 6.56
C GLY A 264 -32.06 23.43 6.63
N GLN A 265 -33.23 22.76 6.62
CA GLN A 265 -33.39 21.31 6.76
C GLN A 265 -32.34 20.54 5.94
N ASP A 266 -31.80 19.47 6.55
CA ASP A 266 -30.98 18.45 5.92
C ASP A 266 -31.56 18.08 4.54
N ALA A 267 -31.01 18.69 3.51
CA ALA A 267 -31.29 18.27 2.16
C ALA A 267 -30.49 16.98 1.89
N ASN A 268 -31.01 15.84 2.36
CA ASN A 268 -30.61 14.52 1.88
C ASN A 268 -30.98 14.40 0.38
N LEU A 269 -30.39 15.30 -0.44
CA LEU A 269 -30.72 15.45 -1.86
C LEU A 269 -30.08 14.37 -2.74
N PHE A 270 -29.20 13.54 -2.17
CA PHE A 270 -28.39 12.62 -2.96
C PHE A 270 -28.42 11.21 -2.40
N GLY A 271 -28.60 10.25 -3.31
CA GLY A 271 -28.78 8.84 -3.02
C GLY A 271 -27.77 8.32 -1.99
N ARG A 272 -28.26 7.82 -0.88
CA ARG A 272 -27.45 7.11 0.10
C ARG A 272 -26.98 5.81 -0.55
N SER A 273 -25.77 5.75 -1.02
CA SER A 273 -25.10 4.46 -1.18
C SER A 273 -25.07 3.79 0.19
N GLY A 274 -26.03 2.92 0.44
CA GLY A 274 -26.21 2.29 1.75
C GLY A 274 -24.97 1.46 2.13
N VAL A 275 -24.76 1.29 3.44
CA VAL A 275 -23.74 0.38 3.95
C VAL A 275 -23.93 -1.02 3.34
N ARG A 276 -22.85 -1.62 2.84
CA ARG A 276 -22.83 -2.95 2.24
C ARG A 276 -22.17 -3.95 3.19
N TYR A 277 -22.75 -5.14 3.28
CA TYR A 277 -22.21 -6.22 4.10
C TYR A 277 -21.87 -7.43 3.25
N GLY A 278 -20.68 -7.99 3.43
CA GLY A 278 -20.24 -9.19 2.73
C GLY A 278 -19.51 -10.16 3.65
N ASN A 279 -19.63 -11.45 3.39
CA ASN A 279 -18.84 -12.47 4.07
C ASN A 279 -17.99 -13.21 3.04
N GLU A 280 -16.69 -13.31 3.31
CA GLU A 280 -15.75 -14.13 2.55
C GLU A 280 -15.35 -15.36 3.35
N TYR A 281 -15.47 -16.52 2.73
CA TYR A 281 -15.07 -17.83 3.28
C TYR A 281 -13.97 -18.40 2.40
N ALA A 282 -12.95 -18.97 3.00
CA ALA A 282 -11.91 -19.67 2.26
C ALA A 282 -11.41 -20.89 3.01
N ILE A 283 -11.13 -21.95 2.24
CA ILE A 283 -10.36 -23.11 2.68
C ILE A 283 -9.17 -23.26 1.73
N TYR A 284 -8.01 -23.61 2.26
CA TYR A 284 -6.82 -23.77 1.44
C TYR A 284 -5.93 -24.88 1.97
N ALA A 285 -5.15 -25.44 1.04
CA ALA A 285 -4.05 -26.34 1.31
C ALA A 285 -2.91 -26.07 0.35
N LEU A 286 -1.69 -26.22 0.81
CA LEU A 286 -0.48 -26.16 0.00
C LEU A 286 0.57 -27.12 0.53
N ASP A 287 1.39 -27.65 -0.38
CA ASP A 287 2.51 -28.52 -0.06
C ASP A 287 3.78 -28.01 -0.74
N GLU A 288 4.82 -27.75 0.04
CA GLU A 288 6.16 -27.55 -0.45
C GLU A 288 6.90 -28.89 -0.44
N TYR A 289 6.93 -29.53 -1.61
CA TYR A 289 7.50 -30.84 -1.82
C TYR A 289 8.92 -30.74 -2.40
N ARG A 290 9.90 -31.27 -1.65
CA ARG A 290 11.29 -31.39 -2.09
C ARG A 290 11.47 -32.72 -2.80
N ILE A 291 11.32 -32.71 -4.13
CA ILE A 291 11.44 -33.91 -4.96
C ILE A 291 12.86 -34.49 -4.84
N ASN A 292 13.86 -33.63 -4.86
CA ASN A 292 15.27 -33.95 -4.61
C ASN A 292 16.04 -32.70 -4.15
N SER A 293 17.35 -32.80 -4.00
CA SER A 293 18.20 -31.66 -3.59
C SER A 293 18.21 -30.48 -4.58
N LEU A 294 17.88 -30.72 -5.85
CA LEU A 294 17.91 -29.69 -6.90
C LEU A 294 16.54 -29.17 -7.26
N PHE A 295 15.46 -29.93 -7.04
CA PHE A 295 14.13 -29.57 -7.50
C PHE A 295 13.10 -29.62 -6.39
N SER A 296 12.41 -28.50 -6.17
CA SER A 296 11.27 -28.38 -5.27
C SER A 296 10.08 -27.76 -5.98
N VAL A 297 8.88 -28.16 -5.58
CA VAL A 297 7.62 -27.61 -6.08
C VAL A 297 6.75 -27.20 -4.88
N ASN A 298 6.05 -26.08 -5.05
CA ASN A 298 4.98 -25.69 -4.13
C ASN A 298 3.67 -25.74 -4.92
N VAL A 299 2.79 -26.64 -4.50
CA VAL A 299 1.46 -26.83 -5.11
C VAL A 299 0.42 -26.42 -4.10
N GLY A 300 -0.48 -25.54 -4.47
CA GLY A 300 -1.52 -25.05 -3.59
C GLY A 300 -2.87 -24.91 -4.28
N ILE A 301 -3.91 -25.03 -3.49
CA ILE A 301 -5.27 -24.74 -3.91
C ILE A 301 -5.98 -23.94 -2.82
N ARG A 302 -6.77 -22.96 -3.24
CA ARG A 302 -7.67 -22.20 -2.38
C ARG A 302 -9.06 -22.22 -3.00
N ALA A 303 -10.07 -22.58 -2.23
CA ALA A 303 -11.47 -22.46 -2.60
C ALA A 303 -12.08 -21.33 -1.77
N THR A 304 -12.83 -20.46 -2.43
CA THR A 304 -13.43 -19.26 -1.84
C THR A 304 -14.92 -19.19 -2.15
N ALA A 305 -15.68 -18.60 -1.23
CA ALA A 305 -17.06 -18.18 -1.44
C ALA A 305 -17.23 -16.77 -0.86
N TYR A 306 -17.85 -15.88 -1.61
CA TYR A 306 -18.20 -14.54 -1.16
C TYR A 306 -19.70 -14.34 -1.28
N THR A 307 -20.37 -13.93 -0.20
CA THR A 307 -21.81 -13.66 -0.18
C THR A 307 -22.06 -12.20 0.22
N LEU A 308 -22.74 -11.46 -0.67
CA LEU A 308 -23.29 -10.14 -0.36
C LEU A 308 -24.59 -10.29 0.42
N TYR A 309 -24.81 -9.45 1.41
CA TYR A 309 -26.04 -9.40 2.22
C TYR A 309 -26.72 -8.03 2.13
N GLY A 310 -28.04 -8.04 2.23
CA GLY A 310 -28.84 -6.83 2.35
C GLY A 310 -28.55 -6.02 3.63
N PRO A 311 -28.98 -4.73 3.66
CA PRO A 311 -29.93 -4.12 2.72
C PRO A 311 -29.32 -3.81 1.34
N TYR A 312 -30.02 -4.20 0.27
CA TYR A 312 -29.58 -3.99 -1.10
C TYR A 312 -30.77 -4.10 -2.06
N THR A 313 -30.81 -3.25 -3.09
CA THR A 313 -31.75 -3.36 -4.20
C THR A 313 -30.97 -3.80 -5.43
N SER A 314 -31.33 -4.94 -6.00
CA SER A 314 -30.69 -5.46 -7.22
C SER A 314 -30.95 -4.54 -8.41
N LEU A 315 -29.88 -4.03 -9.01
CA LEU A 315 -29.97 -3.24 -10.24
C LEU A 315 -30.34 -4.07 -11.49
N ILE A 316 -30.24 -5.40 -11.38
CA ILE A 316 -30.58 -6.32 -12.48
C ILE A 316 -32.04 -6.72 -12.43
N THR A 317 -32.55 -7.05 -11.24
CA THR A 317 -33.90 -7.62 -11.07
C THR A 317 -34.89 -6.66 -10.45
N GLY A 318 -34.43 -5.55 -9.83
CA GLY A 318 -35.27 -4.64 -9.04
C GLY A 318 -35.70 -5.22 -7.68
N GLN A 319 -35.24 -6.42 -7.31
CA GLN A 319 -35.59 -7.06 -6.03
C GLN A 319 -34.92 -6.35 -4.87
N GLU A 320 -35.71 -6.07 -3.85
CA GLU A 320 -35.20 -5.54 -2.57
C GLU A 320 -34.89 -6.68 -1.60
N PHE A 321 -33.73 -6.58 -0.93
CA PHE A 321 -33.26 -7.51 0.09
C PHE A 321 -33.13 -6.75 1.42
N ILE A 322 -33.76 -7.27 2.45
CA ILE A 322 -33.67 -6.66 3.79
C ILE A 322 -32.35 -7.02 4.47
N GLN A 323 -32.07 -6.38 5.59
CA GLN A 323 -30.84 -6.60 6.34
C GLN A 323 -30.63 -8.07 6.71
N GLY A 324 -29.49 -8.63 6.31
CA GLY A 324 -29.09 -10.01 6.61
C GLY A 324 -29.58 -11.04 5.61
N GLU A 325 -30.39 -10.68 4.61
CA GLU A 325 -30.76 -11.58 3.51
C GLU A 325 -29.60 -11.74 2.53
N PRO A 326 -29.29 -12.97 2.08
CA PRO A 326 -28.28 -13.18 1.06
C PRO A 326 -28.78 -12.68 -0.32
N VAL A 327 -27.99 -11.84 -0.96
CA VAL A 327 -28.28 -11.27 -2.30
C VAL A 327 -27.73 -12.17 -3.40
N VAL A 328 -26.43 -12.42 -3.34
CA VAL A 328 -25.69 -13.23 -4.32
C VAL A 328 -24.49 -13.89 -3.64
N THR A 329 -24.15 -15.10 -4.12
CA THR A 329 -22.92 -15.79 -3.70
C THR A 329 -22.05 -16.09 -4.90
N HIS A 330 -20.80 -15.66 -4.85
CA HIS A 330 -19.77 -15.93 -5.85
C HIS A 330 -18.79 -16.97 -5.33
N TYR A 331 -18.38 -17.90 -6.17
CA TYR A 331 -17.43 -18.97 -5.84
C TYR A 331 -16.14 -18.82 -6.64
N GLY A 332 -15.01 -19.22 -6.03
CA GLY A 332 -13.69 -19.17 -6.66
C GLY A 332 -12.87 -20.42 -6.37
N ILE A 333 -12.17 -20.91 -7.38
CA ILE A 333 -11.12 -21.93 -7.25
C ILE A 333 -9.83 -21.35 -7.77
N GLU A 334 -8.79 -21.38 -6.92
CA GLU A 334 -7.52 -20.68 -7.09
C GLU A 334 -6.34 -21.66 -7.00
N PRO A 335 -6.02 -22.40 -8.09
CA PRO A 335 -4.83 -23.23 -8.15
C PRO A 335 -3.57 -22.38 -8.22
N ARG A 336 -2.50 -22.86 -7.62
CA ARG A 336 -1.18 -22.21 -7.57
C ARG A 336 -0.08 -23.24 -7.69
N LEU A 337 0.93 -22.92 -8.48
CA LEU A 337 2.08 -23.76 -8.72
C LEU A 337 3.33 -22.88 -8.75
N LEU A 338 4.35 -23.29 -8.00
CA LEU A 338 5.69 -22.69 -8.05
C LEU A 338 6.71 -23.81 -8.10
N GLY A 339 7.55 -23.81 -9.11
CA GLY A 339 8.71 -24.70 -9.25
C GLY A 339 10.00 -23.92 -8.97
N ASN A 340 10.93 -24.54 -8.29
CA ASN A 340 12.28 -24.03 -8.09
C ASN A 340 13.29 -25.13 -8.48
N TYR A 341 14.19 -24.81 -9.41
CA TYR A 341 15.25 -25.68 -9.87
C TYR A 341 16.62 -25.05 -9.59
N ILE A 342 17.42 -25.70 -8.76
CA ILE A 342 18.77 -25.29 -8.40
C ILE A 342 19.71 -25.80 -9.48
N LEU A 343 20.37 -24.89 -10.20
CA LEU A 343 21.34 -25.21 -11.24
C LEU A 343 22.73 -25.44 -10.64
N SER A 344 23.07 -24.64 -9.61
CA SER A 344 24.33 -24.72 -8.88
C SER A 344 24.12 -24.14 -7.48
N ASP A 345 25.14 -24.20 -6.62
CA ASP A 345 25.10 -23.57 -5.29
C ASP A 345 24.86 -22.05 -5.34
N GLU A 346 25.07 -21.42 -6.49
CA GLU A 346 24.93 -19.98 -6.69
C GLU A 346 23.79 -19.58 -7.62
N SER A 347 23.12 -20.53 -8.30
CA SER A 347 22.13 -20.21 -9.32
C SER A 347 20.88 -21.08 -9.28
N SER A 348 19.74 -20.48 -9.63
CA SER A 348 18.45 -21.18 -9.68
C SER A 348 17.52 -20.59 -10.74
N PHE A 349 16.61 -21.44 -11.25
CA PHE A 349 15.42 -21.06 -11.97
C PHE A 349 14.18 -21.21 -11.11
N LYS A 350 13.28 -20.22 -11.20
CA LYS A 350 11.96 -20.29 -10.59
C LYS A 350 10.90 -20.02 -11.64
N ALA A 351 9.83 -20.81 -11.63
CA ALA A 351 8.67 -20.59 -12.48
C ALA A 351 7.40 -20.74 -11.66
N GLY A 352 6.41 -19.87 -11.91
CA GLY A 352 5.18 -19.84 -11.13
C GLY A 352 3.96 -19.58 -11.99
N PHE A 353 2.84 -20.17 -11.57
CA PHE A 353 1.50 -19.93 -12.10
C PHE A 353 0.49 -19.81 -10.97
N ALA A 354 -0.42 -18.85 -11.07
CA ALA A 354 -1.50 -18.68 -10.09
C ALA A 354 -2.77 -18.15 -10.74
N ILE A 355 -3.91 -18.59 -10.23
CA ILE A 355 -5.22 -17.99 -10.46
C ILE A 355 -5.68 -17.38 -9.14
N THR A 356 -6.26 -16.17 -9.18
CA THR A 356 -6.73 -15.44 -8.01
C THR A 356 -8.04 -14.74 -8.29
N ASN A 357 -8.87 -14.58 -7.24
CA ASN A 357 -10.11 -13.79 -7.28
C ASN A 357 -10.04 -12.64 -6.27
N GLN A 358 -10.77 -11.57 -6.55
CA GLN A 358 -10.89 -10.41 -5.68
C GLN A 358 -12.37 -10.01 -5.62
N TYR A 359 -12.86 -9.81 -4.38
CA TYR A 359 -14.28 -9.52 -4.11
C TYR A 359 -14.52 -8.09 -3.64
N LEU A 360 -13.46 -7.39 -3.23
CA LEU A 360 -13.49 -5.99 -2.83
C LEU A 360 -12.67 -5.17 -3.82
N HIS A 361 -13.28 -4.16 -4.41
CA HIS A 361 -12.73 -3.36 -5.48
C HIS A 361 -12.61 -1.91 -5.05
N MET A 362 -11.56 -1.25 -5.47
CA MET A 362 -11.38 0.18 -5.31
C MET A 362 -11.58 0.87 -6.66
N VAL A 363 -12.51 1.79 -6.71
CA VAL A 363 -12.80 2.58 -7.92
C VAL A 363 -12.38 4.02 -7.66
N THR A 364 -11.62 4.58 -8.57
CA THR A 364 -11.18 5.97 -8.51
C THR A 364 -11.77 6.76 -9.66
N ASN A 365 -12.30 7.93 -9.34
CA ASN A 365 -12.90 8.84 -10.31
C ASN A 365 -11.88 9.80 -10.95
N SER A 366 -10.67 9.87 -10.40
CA SER A 366 -9.69 10.87 -10.84
C SER A 366 -8.34 10.26 -11.17
N ALA A 367 -7.65 10.86 -12.13
CA ALA A 367 -6.24 10.61 -12.35
C ALA A 367 -5.37 11.13 -11.17
N SER A 368 -5.95 11.93 -10.27
CA SER A 368 -5.30 12.38 -9.05
C SER A 368 -5.43 11.32 -7.96
N SER A 369 -4.34 11.07 -7.29
CA SER A 369 -4.21 10.07 -6.23
C SER A 369 -4.63 10.61 -4.86
N LEU A 370 -5.67 11.43 -4.80
CA LEU A 370 -6.27 11.79 -3.53
C LEU A 370 -6.88 10.53 -2.91
N PRO A 371 -6.88 10.36 -1.58
CA PRO A 371 -7.47 9.20 -0.91
C PRO A 371 -9.01 9.21 -0.94
N LEU A 372 -9.59 9.71 -2.02
CA LEU A 372 -11.03 9.74 -2.30
C LEU A 372 -11.49 8.49 -3.06
N GLU A 373 -10.75 7.41 -2.92
CA GLU A 373 -11.00 6.13 -3.56
C GLU A 373 -12.15 5.41 -2.87
N ILE A 374 -13.09 4.91 -3.66
CA ILE A 374 -14.29 4.26 -3.15
C ILE A 374 -14.09 2.75 -3.14
N TRP A 375 -14.27 2.13 -1.99
CA TRP A 375 -14.29 0.67 -1.85
C TRP A 375 -15.71 0.14 -2.03
N ILE A 376 -15.87 -0.78 -2.98
CA ILE A 376 -17.13 -1.45 -3.28
C ILE A 376 -16.97 -2.97 -3.22
N PRO A 377 -18.00 -3.71 -2.83
CA PRO A 377 -18.00 -5.16 -2.88
C PRO A 377 -18.38 -5.67 -4.26
N SER A 378 -18.14 -6.94 -4.51
CA SER A 378 -18.82 -7.67 -5.60
C SER A 378 -20.31 -7.80 -5.29
N THR A 379 -21.13 -7.55 -6.31
CA THR A 379 -22.59 -7.62 -6.25
C THR A 379 -23.12 -8.55 -7.36
N ASP A 380 -24.40 -8.58 -7.59
CA ASP A 380 -24.99 -9.26 -8.76
C ASP A 380 -24.59 -8.60 -10.09
N ARG A 381 -24.35 -7.27 -10.09
CA ARG A 381 -23.87 -6.50 -11.25
C ARG A 381 -22.34 -6.41 -11.31
N VAL A 382 -21.69 -6.18 -10.18
CA VAL A 382 -20.24 -6.06 -10.06
C VAL A 382 -19.63 -7.45 -9.80
N LEU A 383 -19.27 -8.14 -10.86
CA LEU A 383 -18.71 -9.49 -10.75
C LEU A 383 -17.31 -9.46 -10.10
N PRO A 384 -16.91 -10.53 -9.37
CA PRO A 384 -15.56 -10.65 -8.85
C PRO A 384 -14.51 -10.46 -9.95
N GLN A 385 -13.50 -9.64 -9.67
CA GLN A 385 -12.34 -9.59 -10.55
C GLN A 385 -11.58 -10.91 -10.44
N ARG A 386 -11.13 -11.42 -11.57
CA ARG A 386 -10.36 -12.66 -11.66
C ARG A 386 -9.12 -12.43 -12.49
N GLY A 387 -7.98 -12.94 -12.01
CA GLY A 387 -6.72 -12.89 -12.75
C GLY A 387 -6.01 -14.22 -12.77
N TRP A 388 -5.22 -14.44 -13.83
CA TRP A 388 -4.17 -15.44 -13.81
C TRP A 388 -2.83 -14.81 -14.17
N GLN A 389 -1.77 -15.37 -13.64
CA GLN A 389 -0.42 -14.93 -13.91
C GLN A 389 0.52 -16.11 -14.09
N ALA A 390 1.49 -15.93 -14.98
CA ALA A 390 2.64 -16.81 -15.15
C ALA A 390 3.91 -15.97 -15.04
N SER A 391 4.93 -16.52 -14.41
CA SER A 391 6.25 -15.86 -14.30
C SER A 391 7.37 -16.90 -14.33
N MET A 392 8.53 -16.47 -14.85
CA MET A 392 9.76 -17.25 -14.84
C MET A 392 10.94 -16.33 -14.55
N GLY A 393 11.87 -16.78 -13.72
CA GLY A 393 13.04 -16.00 -13.35
C GLY A 393 14.31 -16.84 -13.21
N TYR A 394 15.43 -16.23 -13.56
CA TYR A 394 16.77 -16.73 -13.29
C TYR A 394 17.41 -15.88 -12.21
N PHE A 395 18.03 -16.54 -11.24
CA PHE A 395 18.67 -15.95 -10.07
C PHE A 395 20.10 -16.45 -9.97
N GLN A 396 21.04 -15.54 -9.76
CA GLN A 396 22.47 -15.84 -9.67
C GLN A 396 23.12 -15.02 -8.56
N ASN A 397 23.80 -15.71 -7.66
CA ASN A 397 24.78 -15.09 -6.76
C ASN A 397 26.18 -15.32 -7.33
N PHE A 398 27.12 -14.42 -7.10
CA PHE A 398 28.51 -14.58 -7.52
C PHE A 398 29.48 -13.85 -6.58
N GLN A 399 30.77 -14.21 -6.68
CA GLN A 399 31.84 -13.70 -5.81
C GLN A 399 31.51 -13.89 -4.31
N ASP A 400 31.30 -15.12 -3.85
CA ASP A 400 30.97 -15.47 -2.46
C ASP A 400 29.77 -14.70 -1.93
N ASN A 401 28.69 -14.64 -2.70
CA ASN A 401 27.46 -13.90 -2.39
C ASN A 401 27.67 -12.38 -2.23
N GLN A 402 28.74 -11.82 -2.81
CA GLN A 402 28.94 -10.38 -2.83
C GLN A 402 27.94 -9.69 -3.74
N TYR A 403 27.61 -10.31 -4.88
CA TYR A 403 26.63 -9.83 -5.83
C TYR A 403 25.46 -10.80 -5.94
N GLU A 404 24.28 -10.25 -6.16
CA GLU A 404 23.05 -10.95 -6.47
C GLU A 404 22.47 -10.34 -7.74
N PHE A 405 22.15 -11.18 -8.71
CA PHE A 405 21.53 -10.80 -9.96
C PHE A 405 20.24 -11.60 -10.16
N SER A 406 19.20 -10.97 -10.68
CA SER A 406 18.04 -11.69 -11.21
C SER A 406 17.47 -11.05 -12.46
N ILE A 407 16.87 -11.88 -13.28
CA ILE A 407 16.04 -11.48 -14.41
C ILE A 407 14.74 -12.28 -14.33
N GLU A 408 13.59 -11.59 -14.34
CA GLU A 408 12.28 -12.21 -14.25
C GLU A 408 11.37 -11.70 -15.37
N GLY A 409 10.70 -12.63 -16.08
CA GLY A 409 9.63 -12.31 -17.03
C GLY A 409 8.27 -12.68 -16.44
N TYR A 410 7.25 -11.91 -16.76
CA TYR A 410 5.88 -12.19 -16.32
C TYR A 410 4.85 -11.84 -17.39
N PHE A 411 3.72 -12.55 -17.30
CA PHE A 411 2.50 -12.25 -18.05
C PHE A 411 1.28 -12.40 -17.13
N ARG A 412 0.31 -11.51 -17.26
CA ARG A 412 -0.92 -11.47 -16.46
C ARG A 412 -2.11 -11.15 -17.34
N ASN A 413 -3.24 -11.75 -16.99
CA ASN A 413 -4.55 -11.43 -17.56
C ASN A 413 -5.50 -11.05 -16.42
N PHE A 414 -6.31 -10.04 -16.64
CA PHE A 414 -7.33 -9.55 -15.71
C PHE A 414 -8.70 -9.58 -16.39
N LYS A 415 -9.68 -10.14 -15.71
CA LYS A 415 -11.09 -10.15 -16.11
C LYS A 415 -11.94 -9.35 -15.15
N ASN A 416 -13.08 -8.85 -15.64
CA ASN A 416 -14.06 -8.09 -14.86
C ASN A 416 -13.44 -6.84 -14.22
N GLN A 417 -12.55 -6.16 -14.95
CA GLN A 417 -12.01 -4.88 -14.50
C GLN A 417 -13.12 -3.82 -14.54
N ILE A 418 -13.07 -2.87 -13.62
CA ILE A 418 -14.09 -1.85 -13.42
C ILE A 418 -13.49 -0.49 -13.78
N ASP A 419 -14.23 0.35 -14.50
CA ASP A 419 -13.91 1.75 -14.78
C ASP A 419 -15.21 2.55 -14.93
N TYR A 420 -15.11 3.87 -14.99
CA TYR A 420 -16.22 4.74 -15.37
C TYR A 420 -16.30 4.89 -16.89
N GLY A 421 -17.50 5.02 -17.42
CA GLY A 421 -17.73 5.25 -18.86
C GLY A 421 -17.05 6.52 -19.39
N GLU A 422 -16.96 6.69 -20.72
CA GLU A 422 -16.32 7.87 -21.35
C GLU A 422 -17.03 9.18 -21.02
N ASN A 423 -18.35 9.16 -20.91
CA ASN A 423 -19.19 10.33 -20.63
C ASN A 423 -19.64 10.37 -19.16
N TYR A 424 -18.80 9.82 -18.27
CA TYR A 424 -19.12 9.83 -16.85
C TYR A 424 -19.32 11.27 -16.35
N VAL A 425 -20.48 11.51 -15.79
CA VAL A 425 -20.83 12.70 -15.02
C VAL A 425 -21.18 12.22 -13.63
N ASN A 426 -20.58 12.82 -12.61
CA ASN A 426 -20.94 12.48 -11.24
C ASN A 426 -22.39 12.90 -10.99
N ASP A 427 -23.31 11.95 -11.15
CA ASP A 427 -24.73 12.13 -10.87
C ASP A 427 -25.05 11.49 -9.53
N PRO A 428 -25.20 12.31 -8.50
CA PRO A 428 -25.47 11.80 -7.14
C PRO A 428 -26.88 11.20 -6.99
N THR A 429 -27.74 11.34 -8.00
CA THR A 429 -29.10 10.76 -7.99
C THR A 429 -29.15 9.33 -8.50
N THR A 430 -28.10 8.86 -9.18
CA THR A 430 -27.97 7.49 -9.69
C THR A 430 -27.17 6.62 -8.73
N GLU A 431 -27.53 5.33 -8.66
CA GLU A 431 -26.72 4.37 -7.90
C GLU A 431 -25.31 4.28 -8.48
N LEU A 432 -24.30 4.26 -7.59
CA LEU A 432 -22.89 4.27 -7.99
C LEU A 432 -22.54 3.15 -9.00
N GLU A 433 -23.11 1.97 -8.82
CA GLU A 433 -22.84 0.80 -9.65
C GLU A 433 -23.40 0.93 -11.09
N GLU A 434 -24.40 1.79 -11.33
CA GLU A 434 -24.94 2.06 -12.66
C GLU A 434 -23.96 2.80 -13.56
N GLN A 435 -23.04 3.52 -12.95
CA GLN A 435 -22.06 4.35 -13.64
C GLN A 435 -20.83 3.57 -14.11
N PHE A 436 -20.72 2.28 -13.74
CA PHE A 436 -19.58 1.43 -14.07
C PHE A 436 -19.73 0.72 -15.40
N VAL A 437 -18.61 0.63 -16.09
CA VAL A 437 -18.38 -0.24 -17.25
C VAL A 437 -17.38 -1.33 -16.90
N PHE A 438 -17.46 -2.46 -17.60
CA PHE A 438 -16.69 -3.65 -17.29
C PHE A 438 -15.82 -4.09 -18.46
N GLY A 439 -14.60 -4.51 -18.17
CA GLY A 439 -13.65 -4.89 -19.21
C GLY A 439 -12.59 -5.86 -18.73
N ASN A 440 -11.57 -6.00 -19.54
CA ASN A 440 -10.44 -6.89 -19.31
C ASN A 440 -9.11 -6.11 -19.32
N GLY A 441 -8.04 -6.75 -18.89
CA GLY A 441 -6.72 -6.17 -18.97
C GLY A 441 -5.64 -7.22 -19.13
N ILE A 442 -4.48 -6.78 -19.62
CA ILE A 442 -3.26 -7.59 -19.68
C ILE A 442 -2.10 -6.77 -19.15
N ALA A 443 -1.11 -7.46 -18.58
CA ALA A 443 0.17 -6.86 -18.21
C ALA A 443 1.29 -7.87 -18.46
N TYR A 444 2.42 -7.39 -18.98
CA TYR A 444 3.62 -8.19 -19.18
C TYR A 444 4.88 -7.34 -19.06
N GLY A 445 5.98 -7.96 -18.73
CA GLY A 445 7.25 -7.24 -18.59
C GLY A 445 8.42 -8.12 -18.22
N LEU A 446 9.60 -7.47 -18.23
CA LEU A 446 10.88 -8.01 -17.79
C LEU A 446 11.41 -7.13 -16.65
N GLU A 447 11.82 -7.77 -15.57
CA GLU A 447 12.40 -7.15 -14.38
C GLU A 447 13.87 -7.58 -14.27
N PHE A 448 14.79 -6.62 -14.14
CA PHE A 448 16.22 -6.84 -13.90
C PHE A 448 16.57 -6.30 -12.53
N PHE A 449 17.34 -7.05 -11.76
CA PHE A 449 17.81 -6.65 -10.45
C PHE A 449 19.27 -7.02 -10.26
N LEU A 450 20.08 -6.09 -9.78
CA LEU A 450 21.47 -6.30 -9.41
C LEU A 450 21.74 -5.66 -8.05
N ARG A 451 22.29 -6.44 -7.13
CA ARG A 451 22.62 -5.98 -5.77
C ARG A 451 24.05 -6.31 -5.42
N LYS A 452 24.75 -5.35 -4.83
CA LYS A 452 26.04 -5.53 -4.18
C LYS A 452 25.88 -5.47 -2.67
N ARG A 453 26.24 -6.55 -1.97
CA ARG A 453 25.99 -6.74 -0.53
C ARG A 453 27.16 -6.40 0.37
N LYS A 454 28.43 -6.49 -0.11
CA LYS A 454 29.64 -6.40 0.69
C LYS A 454 30.57 -5.29 0.19
N GLY A 455 31.43 -4.77 1.08
CA GLY A 455 32.43 -3.73 0.83
C GLY A 455 31.95 -2.33 1.21
N ASN A 456 32.82 -1.35 1.00
CA ASN A 456 32.53 0.05 1.36
C ASN A 456 31.39 0.64 0.52
N LEU A 457 31.27 0.23 -0.75
CA LEU A 457 30.13 0.56 -1.62
C LEU A 457 29.18 -0.64 -1.66
N THR A 458 27.95 -0.42 -1.24
CA THR A 458 26.82 -1.37 -1.31
C THR A 458 25.62 -0.71 -1.97
N GLY A 459 24.66 -1.51 -2.40
CA GLY A 459 23.44 -0.96 -3.01
C GLY A 459 22.80 -1.91 -4.00
N TRP A 460 21.84 -1.39 -4.76
CA TRP A 460 21.16 -2.17 -5.78
C TRP A 460 20.68 -1.27 -6.93
N LEU A 461 20.50 -1.89 -8.08
CA LEU A 461 19.89 -1.34 -9.28
C LEU A 461 18.71 -2.22 -9.66
N SER A 462 17.59 -1.61 -10.03
CA SER A 462 16.40 -2.29 -10.54
C SER A 462 15.95 -1.60 -11.81
N TYR A 463 15.63 -2.39 -12.84
CA TYR A 463 15.03 -1.88 -14.07
C TYR A 463 13.89 -2.79 -14.50
N THR A 464 12.75 -2.18 -14.82
CA THR A 464 11.58 -2.87 -15.33
C THR A 464 11.19 -2.29 -16.69
N ALA A 465 11.07 -3.15 -17.69
CA ALA A 465 10.42 -2.86 -18.95
C ALA A 465 9.06 -3.56 -18.97
N ALA A 466 7.97 -2.81 -19.02
CA ALA A 466 6.64 -3.37 -18.86
C ALA A 466 5.58 -2.68 -19.71
N ARG A 467 4.45 -3.37 -19.93
CA ARG A 467 3.26 -2.82 -20.52
C ARG A 467 2.02 -3.32 -19.82
N THR A 468 1.07 -2.40 -19.61
CA THR A 468 -0.23 -2.70 -18.99
C THR A 468 -1.33 -2.05 -19.80
N GLU A 469 -2.26 -2.85 -20.32
CA GLU A 469 -3.35 -2.40 -21.18
C GLU A 469 -4.71 -2.79 -20.60
N ARG A 470 -5.71 -2.00 -20.93
CA ARG A 470 -7.13 -2.23 -20.63
C ARG A 470 -7.91 -2.32 -21.94
N LEU A 471 -8.97 -3.10 -21.92
CA LEU A 471 -9.90 -3.29 -23.04
C LEU A 471 -11.33 -3.30 -22.49
N PHE A 472 -12.07 -2.24 -22.76
CA PHE A 472 -13.46 -2.06 -22.37
C PHE A 472 -14.29 -1.80 -23.63
N PRO A 473 -15.41 -2.51 -23.87
CA PRO A 473 -16.24 -2.31 -25.04
C PRO A 473 -16.72 -0.86 -25.20
N GLU A 474 -17.07 -0.22 -24.08
CA GLU A 474 -17.64 1.12 -24.00
C GLU A 474 -16.61 2.24 -23.98
N ILE A 475 -15.30 1.93 -23.91
CA ILE A 475 -14.21 2.91 -23.86
C ILE A 475 -13.37 2.81 -25.13
N ASN A 476 -13.01 3.96 -25.73
CA ASN A 476 -12.18 4.07 -26.94
C ASN A 476 -12.74 3.24 -28.12
N ASN A 477 -14.06 3.09 -28.23
CA ASN A 477 -14.73 2.24 -29.22
C ASN A 477 -14.25 0.78 -29.18
N GLY A 478 -14.02 0.23 -27.98
CA GLY A 478 -13.55 -1.13 -27.79
C GLY A 478 -12.08 -1.38 -28.20
N ARG A 479 -11.25 -0.35 -28.28
CA ARG A 479 -9.82 -0.50 -28.61
C ARG A 479 -8.98 -0.54 -27.34
N PRO A 480 -7.91 -1.35 -27.28
CA PRO A 480 -7.00 -1.37 -26.16
C PRO A 480 -6.37 0.00 -25.90
N TYR A 481 -6.19 0.33 -24.62
CA TYR A 481 -5.53 1.57 -24.19
C TYR A 481 -4.63 1.32 -22.96
N PRO A 482 -3.58 2.15 -22.73
CA PRO A 482 -2.72 2.04 -21.56
C PRO A 482 -3.52 2.19 -20.26
N ALA A 483 -3.31 1.30 -19.30
CA ALA A 483 -3.84 1.49 -17.96
C ALA A 483 -3.20 2.70 -17.28
N LEU A 484 -3.87 3.30 -16.30
CA LEU A 484 -3.36 4.47 -15.57
C LEU A 484 -1.98 4.20 -14.93
N GLN A 485 -1.77 2.98 -14.44
CA GLN A 485 -0.50 2.52 -13.85
C GLN A 485 0.53 2.02 -14.87
N ASP A 486 0.28 2.12 -16.17
CA ASP A 486 1.23 1.69 -17.20
C ASP A 486 2.50 2.56 -17.17
N ARG A 487 3.64 1.92 -16.94
CA ARG A 487 4.98 2.51 -16.92
C ARG A 487 5.90 1.66 -17.78
N PRO A 488 6.09 2.01 -19.07
CA PRO A 488 6.96 1.25 -19.97
C PRO A 488 8.38 1.08 -19.45
N HIS A 489 8.90 2.08 -18.77
CA HIS A 489 10.24 2.04 -18.18
C HIS A 489 10.17 2.53 -16.74
N ASP A 490 10.70 1.74 -15.82
CA ASP A 490 10.90 2.08 -14.43
C ASP A 490 12.33 1.69 -14.03
N PHE A 491 13.09 2.63 -13.50
CA PHE A 491 14.47 2.43 -13.05
C PHE A 491 14.64 3.00 -11.64
N SER A 492 15.25 2.22 -10.77
CA SER A 492 15.58 2.65 -9.42
C SER A 492 16.98 2.20 -9.05
N ALA A 493 17.72 3.08 -8.37
CA ALA A 493 19.06 2.79 -7.86
C ALA A 493 19.20 3.32 -6.43
N LEU A 494 19.73 2.48 -5.55
CA LEU A 494 20.15 2.85 -4.20
C LEU A 494 21.63 2.53 -4.06
N LEU A 495 22.42 3.51 -3.68
CA LEU A 495 23.85 3.36 -3.40
C LEU A 495 24.13 3.87 -2.00
N SER A 496 24.93 3.13 -1.24
CA SER A 496 25.43 3.50 0.08
C SER A 496 26.93 3.31 0.12
N TYR A 497 27.67 4.36 0.51
CA TYR A 497 29.12 4.37 0.54
C TYR A 497 29.65 4.76 1.93
N ASN A 498 30.36 3.85 2.57
CA ASN A 498 31.09 4.11 3.81
C ASN A 498 32.40 4.83 3.46
N LEU A 499 32.39 6.16 3.48
CA LEU A 499 33.55 7.00 3.15
C LEU A 499 34.69 6.75 4.14
N ASN A 500 34.34 6.63 5.41
CA ASN A 500 35.22 6.28 6.52
C ASN A 500 34.36 5.84 7.72
N PRO A 501 34.92 5.40 8.86
CA PRO A 501 34.14 4.96 10.02
C PRO A 501 33.17 6.00 10.60
N LYS A 502 33.34 7.28 10.24
CA LYS A 502 32.51 8.39 10.74
C LYS A 502 31.43 8.82 9.76
N TRP A 503 31.62 8.61 8.45
CA TRP A 503 30.72 9.13 7.43
C TRP A 503 30.18 8.03 6.52
N GLN A 504 28.86 7.93 6.45
CA GLN A 504 28.14 7.12 5.49
C GLN A 504 27.34 8.02 4.57
N LEU A 505 27.54 7.87 3.26
CA LEU A 505 26.81 8.59 2.22
C LEU A 505 25.81 7.64 1.56
N SER A 506 24.61 8.12 1.25
CA SER A 506 23.62 7.34 0.50
C SER A 506 22.95 8.20 -0.53
N ALA A 507 22.63 7.60 -1.68
CA ALA A 507 21.90 8.23 -2.77
C ALA A 507 20.82 7.28 -3.29
N ILE A 508 19.64 7.83 -3.59
CA ILE A 508 18.53 7.11 -4.24
C ILE A 508 18.19 7.89 -5.51
N PHE A 509 18.24 7.22 -6.65
CA PHE A 509 17.74 7.74 -7.91
C PHE A 509 16.55 6.90 -8.37
N VAL A 510 15.49 7.56 -8.82
CA VAL A 510 14.31 6.93 -9.41
C VAL A 510 13.97 7.62 -10.73
N TYR A 511 13.56 6.80 -11.71
CA TYR A 511 13.02 7.24 -12.99
C TYR A 511 11.82 6.37 -13.34
N SER A 512 10.74 6.98 -13.80
CA SER A 512 9.57 6.25 -14.29
C SER A 512 8.97 6.99 -15.48
N SER A 513 8.53 6.24 -16.48
CA SER A 513 7.78 6.81 -17.62
C SER A 513 6.54 7.55 -17.14
N GLY A 514 6.19 8.65 -17.82
CA GLY A 514 5.05 9.49 -17.45
C GLY A 514 3.72 8.72 -17.36
N THR A 515 2.86 9.15 -16.44
CA THR A 515 1.50 8.61 -16.26
C THR A 515 0.68 8.82 -17.52
N PRO A 516 -0.05 7.80 -18.01
CA PRO A 516 -1.03 7.99 -19.07
C PRO A 516 -2.14 8.95 -18.62
N ILE A 517 -2.54 9.85 -19.49
CA ILE A 517 -3.61 10.81 -19.27
C ILE A 517 -4.58 10.86 -20.46
N THR A 518 -5.81 11.22 -20.18
CA THR A 518 -6.81 11.52 -21.20
C THR A 518 -6.70 12.98 -21.61
N PRO A 519 -6.29 13.29 -22.86
CA PRO A 519 -6.12 14.68 -23.27
C PRO A 519 -7.47 15.38 -23.42
N ILE A 520 -7.51 16.66 -23.11
CA ILE A 520 -8.64 17.51 -23.46
C ILE A 520 -8.39 18.06 -24.88
N ARG A 521 -9.36 17.87 -25.78
CA ARG A 521 -9.28 18.31 -27.19
C ARG A 521 -9.94 19.65 -27.44
N GLY A 522 -10.80 20.08 -26.54
CA GLY A 522 -11.52 21.34 -26.67
C GLY A 522 -12.41 21.55 -25.45
N PHE A 523 -13.12 22.67 -25.48
CA PHE A 523 -14.12 23.00 -24.46
C PHE A 523 -15.25 23.79 -25.07
N PHE A 524 -16.39 23.81 -24.39
CA PHE A 524 -17.52 24.66 -24.72
C PHE A 524 -18.15 25.17 -23.43
N ILE A 525 -18.80 26.34 -23.53
CA ILE A 525 -19.38 27.00 -22.36
C ILE A 525 -20.90 26.79 -22.41
N VAL A 526 -21.48 26.24 -21.35
CA VAL A 526 -22.92 26.12 -21.15
C VAL A 526 -23.28 26.72 -19.80
N GLU A 527 -24.21 27.66 -19.78
CA GLU A 527 -24.74 28.30 -18.56
C GLU A 527 -23.62 28.79 -17.59
N GLN A 528 -22.58 29.43 -18.15
CA GLN A 528 -21.38 29.92 -17.46
C GLN A 528 -20.44 28.80 -16.93
N GLY A 529 -20.75 27.51 -17.16
CA GLY A 529 -19.89 26.38 -16.85
C GLY A 529 -19.00 25.99 -18.04
N VAL A 530 -17.74 25.68 -17.79
CA VAL A 530 -16.81 25.15 -18.81
C VAL A 530 -16.95 23.64 -18.88
N ASN A 531 -17.36 23.10 -20.04
CA ASN A 531 -17.45 21.67 -20.32
C ASN A 531 -16.30 21.27 -21.24
N TYR A 532 -15.58 20.20 -20.89
CA TYR A 532 -14.42 19.72 -21.63
C TYR A 532 -14.78 18.61 -22.61
N LEU A 533 -14.19 18.67 -23.80
CA LEU A 533 -14.21 17.60 -24.79
C LEU A 533 -12.97 16.76 -24.64
N PHE A 534 -13.12 15.56 -24.12
CA PHE A 534 -12.02 14.63 -23.92
C PHE A 534 -11.65 13.89 -25.21
N GLY A 535 -10.35 13.60 -25.36
CA GLY A 535 -9.84 12.69 -26.38
C GLY A 535 -9.95 11.22 -25.94
N ASN A 536 -9.26 10.33 -26.65
CA ASN A 536 -9.23 8.94 -26.29
C ASN A 536 -8.62 8.73 -24.89
N ARG A 537 -9.22 7.82 -24.11
CA ARG A 537 -8.77 7.47 -22.76
C ARG A 537 -7.28 7.13 -22.73
N ASN A 538 -6.52 7.79 -21.87
CA ASN A 538 -5.11 7.52 -21.60
C ASN A 538 -4.20 7.53 -22.85
N SER A 539 -4.55 8.32 -23.88
CA SER A 539 -3.83 8.33 -25.17
C SER A 539 -2.57 9.20 -25.18
N GLN A 540 -2.34 9.99 -24.14
CA GLN A 540 -1.14 10.80 -23.95
C GLN A 540 -0.45 10.43 -22.64
N ARG A 541 0.78 10.89 -22.45
CA ARG A 541 1.54 10.71 -21.20
C ARG A 541 2.00 12.05 -20.67
N MET A 542 1.98 12.17 -19.36
CA MET A 542 2.68 13.25 -18.65
C MET A 542 4.18 13.16 -18.86
N GLN A 543 4.90 14.18 -18.44
CA GLN A 543 6.36 14.15 -18.40
C GLN A 543 6.85 12.98 -17.52
N PRO A 544 8.00 12.35 -17.86
CA PRO A 544 8.59 11.33 -17.02
C PRO A 544 8.87 11.84 -15.61
N TYR A 545 8.64 10.98 -14.64
CA TYR A 545 9.00 11.22 -13.25
C TYR A 545 10.46 10.85 -13.03
N HIS A 546 11.26 11.72 -12.44
CA HIS A 546 12.59 11.36 -11.96
C HIS A 546 13.03 12.21 -10.78
N ARG A 547 13.85 11.62 -9.91
CA ARG A 547 14.28 12.26 -8.67
C ARG A 547 15.59 11.67 -8.18
N LEU A 548 16.44 12.50 -7.62
CA LEU A 548 17.62 12.10 -6.85
C LEU A 548 17.48 12.60 -5.42
N ASP A 549 17.60 11.67 -4.47
CA ASP A 549 17.70 11.97 -3.04
C ASP A 549 19.11 11.66 -2.57
N PHE A 550 19.64 12.46 -1.68
CA PHE A 550 20.97 12.28 -1.12
C PHE A 550 20.95 12.39 0.40
N SER A 551 21.75 11.58 1.09
CA SER A 551 21.92 11.69 2.53
C SER A 551 23.36 11.43 2.97
N ALA A 552 23.76 12.10 4.04
CA ALA A 552 25.02 11.92 4.73
C ALA A 552 24.74 11.68 6.21
N THR A 553 25.16 10.52 6.73
CA THR A 553 25.01 10.16 8.12
C THR A 553 26.36 10.25 8.82
N ILE A 554 26.39 10.99 9.93
CA ILE A 554 27.54 11.18 10.79
C ILE A 554 27.39 10.21 11.97
N LEU A 555 28.26 9.23 12.06
CA LEU A 555 28.33 8.26 13.14
C LEU A 555 29.15 8.80 14.32
N PRO A 556 28.94 8.32 15.54
CA PRO A 556 29.67 8.79 16.71
C PRO A 556 31.16 8.44 16.62
N SER A 557 32.03 9.37 17.04
CA SER A 557 33.49 9.16 17.07
C SER A 557 33.94 8.23 18.20
N LYS A 558 33.12 8.02 19.22
CA LYS A 558 33.35 7.10 20.34
C LYS A 558 32.07 6.29 20.55
N GLU A 559 32.19 4.99 20.40
CA GLU A 559 31.14 4.06 20.76
C GLU A 559 30.98 4.03 22.28
N LYS A 560 29.77 4.33 22.74
CA LYS A 560 29.38 4.07 24.13
C LYS A 560 28.60 2.75 24.11
N PRO A 561 28.97 1.75 24.90
CA PRO A 561 28.37 0.43 24.83
C PRO A 561 26.83 0.42 24.96
N ASN A 562 26.28 1.36 25.73
CA ASN A 562 24.86 1.43 26.05
C ASN A 562 24.09 2.57 25.35
N TYR A 563 24.77 3.37 24.52
CA TYR A 563 24.15 4.51 23.84
C TYR A 563 24.84 4.79 22.51
N GLU A 564 24.04 4.76 21.46
CA GLU A 564 24.47 5.13 20.11
C GLU A 564 23.70 6.37 19.67
N SER A 565 24.34 7.27 18.96
CA SER A 565 23.65 8.41 18.34
C SER A 565 24.31 8.78 17.02
N SER A 566 23.50 9.25 16.07
CA SER A 566 23.96 9.71 14.77
C SER A 566 23.18 10.92 14.30
N TRP A 567 23.80 11.71 13.42
CA TRP A 567 23.13 12.79 12.72
C TRP A 567 23.01 12.45 11.25
N THR A 568 21.80 12.56 10.69
CA THR A 568 21.56 12.37 9.27
C THR A 568 21.13 13.70 8.67
N ILE A 569 21.88 14.18 7.69
CA ILE A 569 21.53 15.31 6.82
C ILE A 569 21.04 14.67 5.53
N ALA A 570 19.84 15.01 5.10
CA ALA A 570 19.29 14.49 3.85
C ALA A 570 18.64 15.60 3.02
N VAL A 571 18.68 15.43 1.72
CA VAL A 571 18.02 16.30 0.75
C VAL A 571 17.20 15.44 -0.17
N TYR A 572 15.89 15.61 -0.12
CA TYR A 572 14.95 15.03 -1.06
C TYR A 572 14.90 15.89 -2.30
N ASN A 573 14.88 15.27 -3.49
CA ASN A 573 14.79 15.94 -4.79
C ASN A 573 15.91 16.99 -4.98
N VAL A 574 17.17 16.56 -4.95
CA VAL A 574 18.38 17.40 -4.91
C VAL A 574 18.44 18.48 -6.01
N TYR A 575 17.93 18.17 -7.20
CA TYR A 575 17.94 19.08 -8.36
C TYR A 575 16.58 19.76 -8.64
N ASP A 576 15.65 19.74 -7.65
CA ASP A 576 14.34 20.43 -7.70
C ASP A 576 13.51 20.12 -8.95
N ASN A 577 13.51 18.85 -9.41
CA ASN A 577 12.66 18.47 -10.53
C ASN A 577 11.18 18.58 -10.13
N ARG A 578 10.41 19.37 -10.88
CA ARG A 578 8.98 19.58 -10.63
C ARG A 578 8.17 18.45 -11.25
N ASN A 579 8.21 17.28 -10.60
CA ASN A 579 7.45 16.12 -11.04
C ASN A 579 5.96 16.40 -11.00
N PRO A 580 5.23 16.29 -12.13
CA PRO A 580 3.80 16.57 -12.15
C PRO A 580 3.03 15.46 -11.43
N LEU A 581 2.18 15.86 -10.49
CA LEU A 581 1.24 14.97 -9.81
C LEU A 581 0.00 14.76 -10.66
N PHE A 582 -0.62 15.87 -11.09
CA PHE A 582 -1.71 15.89 -12.04
C PHE A 582 -1.65 17.14 -12.90
N GLN A 583 -2.36 17.11 -14.02
CA GLN A 583 -2.53 18.23 -14.92
C GLN A 583 -3.99 18.68 -14.90
N TYR A 584 -4.23 19.96 -14.80
CA TYR A 584 -5.54 20.57 -14.98
C TYR A 584 -5.50 21.63 -16.07
N TYR A 585 -6.65 21.97 -16.62
CA TYR A 585 -6.75 22.89 -17.73
C TYR A 585 -7.56 24.11 -17.32
N VAL A 586 -7.09 25.29 -17.72
CA VAL A 586 -7.75 26.57 -17.46
C VAL A 586 -8.00 27.28 -18.79
N PRO A 587 -9.22 27.75 -19.05
CA PRO A 587 -9.45 28.65 -20.18
C PRO A 587 -8.74 29.97 -19.92
N GLU A 588 -7.86 30.36 -20.83
CA GLU A 588 -7.13 31.64 -20.77
C GLU A 588 -7.38 32.43 -22.04
N GLN A 589 -7.72 33.70 -21.88
CA GLN A 589 -7.94 34.59 -23.02
C GLN A 589 -6.61 35.13 -23.52
N ASP A 590 -6.28 34.85 -24.78
CA ASP A 590 -5.13 35.48 -25.44
C ASP A 590 -5.37 36.96 -25.56
N GLU A 591 -4.56 37.78 -24.90
CA GLU A 591 -4.68 39.25 -24.86
C GLU A 591 -4.59 39.92 -26.25
N LYS A 592 -3.97 39.24 -27.24
CA LYS A 592 -3.79 39.79 -28.58
C LYS A 592 -4.90 39.44 -29.54
N THR A 593 -5.43 38.22 -29.44
CA THR A 593 -6.43 37.70 -30.38
C THR A 593 -7.84 37.73 -29.79
N GLY A 594 -7.98 37.85 -28.47
CA GLY A 594 -9.25 37.71 -27.75
C GLY A 594 -9.81 36.28 -27.73
N GLN A 595 -9.09 35.31 -28.30
CA GLN A 595 -9.49 33.92 -28.32
C GLN A 595 -9.28 33.26 -26.97
N LEU A 596 -10.24 32.45 -26.53
CA LEU A 596 -10.09 31.56 -25.37
C LEU A 596 -9.29 30.32 -25.76
N ASN A 597 -8.13 30.18 -25.19
CA ASN A 597 -7.27 29.01 -25.34
C ASN A 597 -7.30 28.18 -24.07
N LEU A 598 -7.06 26.87 -24.20
CA LEU A 598 -6.97 25.98 -23.06
C LEU A 598 -5.51 25.79 -22.67
N GLU A 599 -5.12 26.31 -21.50
CA GLU A 599 -3.77 26.14 -20.98
C GLU A 599 -3.73 24.97 -19.99
N GLY A 600 -2.85 23.99 -20.25
CA GLY A 600 -2.59 22.89 -19.33
C GLY A 600 -1.57 23.29 -18.25
N ARG A 601 -1.98 23.22 -16.99
CA ARG A 601 -1.13 23.53 -15.83
C ARG A 601 -0.83 22.28 -15.03
N ASN A 602 0.46 22.07 -14.71
CA ASN A 602 0.92 20.95 -13.90
C ASN A 602 0.96 21.35 -12.41
N VAL A 603 0.48 20.47 -11.56
CA VAL A 603 0.62 20.58 -10.10
C VAL A 603 1.75 19.67 -9.63
N SER A 604 2.71 20.22 -8.90
CA SER A 604 3.83 19.52 -8.28
C SER A 604 3.89 19.90 -6.80
N PHE A 605 3.96 18.90 -5.89
CA PHE A 605 3.91 19.17 -4.44
C PHE A 605 5.26 19.17 -3.75
N PHE A 606 6.23 18.40 -4.26
CA PHE A 606 7.46 18.15 -3.52
C PHE A 606 8.68 18.75 -4.21
N PRO A 607 9.04 20.00 -3.85
CA PRO A 607 10.28 20.64 -4.29
C PRO A 607 11.49 20.00 -3.61
N VAL A 608 12.64 20.65 -3.67
CA VAL A 608 13.79 20.29 -2.83
C VAL A 608 13.41 20.42 -1.34
N ILE A 609 13.57 19.34 -0.56
CA ILE A 609 13.26 19.32 0.87
C ILE A 609 14.51 18.90 1.64
N PRO A 610 15.23 19.83 2.29
CA PRO A 610 16.31 19.49 3.19
C PRO A 610 15.75 18.97 4.52
N SER A 611 16.43 18.02 5.12
CA SER A 611 16.10 17.52 6.45
C SER A 611 17.35 17.25 7.27
N LEU A 612 17.20 17.40 8.59
CA LEU A 612 18.22 17.08 9.59
C LEU A 612 17.55 16.23 10.65
N THR A 613 18.14 15.08 10.98
CA THR A 613 17.60 14.17 11.98
C THR A 613 18.70 13.72 12.94
N TRP A 614 18.44 13.86 14.22
CA TRP A 614 19.23 13.24 15.28
C TRP A 614 18.61 11.90 15.62
N ASN A 615 19.35 10.80 15.43
CA ASN A 615 18.93 9.45 15.79
C ASN A 615 19.66 9.01 17.06
N PHE A 616 18.99 8.23 17.89
CA PHE A 616 19.58 7.66 19.10
C PHE A 616 19.02 6.25 19.37
N SER A 617 19.86 5.43 20.00
CA SER A 617 19.50 4.11 20.52
C SER A 617 20.14 3.94 21.90
N TRP A 618 19.33 3.49 22.86
CA TRP A 618 19.76 3.25 24.23
C TRP A 618 19.39 1.83 24.67
N LYS A 619 20.35 1.15 25.31
CA LYS A 619 20.17 -0.16 25.96
C LYS A 619 20.86 -0.13 27.34
N PRO A 620 20.36 -0.86 28.37
CA PRO A 620 21.04 -0.93 29.67
C PRO A 620 22.40 -1.64 29.52
N LYS A 621 23.35 -1.32 30.39
CA LYS A 621 24.70 -1.90 30.37
C LYS A 621 24.68 -3.43 30.46
N SER A 622 23.79 -3.99 31.28
CA SER A 622 23.61 -5.44 31.41
C SER A 622 23.27 -6.14 30.09
N ALA A 623 22.53 -5.47 29.20
CA ALA A 623 22.22 -6.01 27.89
C ALA A 623 23.44 -6.09 26.97
N VAL A 624 24.36 -5.13 27.10
CA VAL A 624 25.62 -5.10 26.34
C VAL A 624 26.56 -6.18 26.82
N GLU A 625 26.72 -6.32 28.14
CA GLU A 625 27.54 -7.33 28.77
C GLU A 625 27.08 -8.76 28.45
N GLU A 626 25.76 -9.01 28.44
CA GLU A 626 25.19 -10.32 28.01
C GLU A 626 25.49 -10.60 26.53
N ALA A 627 25.30 -9.63 25.62
CA ALA A 627 25.60 -9.77 24.20
C ALA A 627 27.10 -10.03 23.93
N GLU A 628 27.99 -9.37 24.65
CA GLU A 628 29.43 -9.63 24.55
C GLU A 628 29.81 -11.04 25.04
N MET A 629 29.18 -11.53 26.11
CA MET A 629 29.36 -12.89 26.58
C MET A 629 28.85 -13.96 25.61
N GLU A 630 27.70 -13.73 24.99
CA GLU A 630 27.15 -14.61 23.96
C GLU A 630 28.06 -14.67 22.72
N ASN A 631 28.57 -13.53 22.25
CA ASN A 631 29.51 -13.47 21.12
C ASN A 631 30.84 -14.17 21.41
N LYS A 632 31.37 -14.04 22.64
CA LYS A 632 32.58 -14.76 23.06
C LYS A 632 32.38 -16.27 23.13
N LYS A 633 31.18 -16.73 23.49
CA LYS A 633 30.83 -18.16 23.48
C LYS A 633 30.64 -18.71 22.05
N ALA A 634 30.11 -17.89 21.14
CA ALA A 634 29.91 -18.29 19.73
C ALA A 634 31.19 -18.23 18.88
N GLY A 635 32.17 -17.39 19.24
CA GLY A 635 33.46 -17.28 18.55
C GLY A 635 34.55 -18.19 19.09
N GLY A 636 34.24 -19.04 20.06
CA GLY A 636 35.14 -20.00 20.69
C GLY A 636 34.91 -21.47 20.32
N ILE A 637 34.24 -21.74 19.16
CA ILE A 637 34.09 -23.09 18.58
C ILE A 637 34.81 -23.13 17.24
#